data_e4114c248d72f9f495fc0958be6cf0aa
#
_entry.id   e4114c248d72f9f495fc0958be6cf0aa
#
_cell.length_a   1.000
_cell.length_b   1.000
_cell.length_c   1.000
_cell.angle_alpha   90.00
_cell.angle_beta   90.00
_cell.angle_gamma   90.00
#
_symmetry.space_group_name_H-M   'P 1'
#
loop_
_entity.id
_entity.type
_entity.pdbx_description
1 polymer ?
#
loop_
_entity_poly.entity_id
_entity_poly.type
_entity_poly.pdbx_seq_one_letter_code
_entity_poly.pdbx_strand_id
1 'polypeptide(L)'
;SEEDVDLSLQDVLFESSQLKNRKTQRVSLESANRNIRRKDRIVIESGVNDSIFDPHHEPIIKSDNAISYLKSNLISEGLPDQSAYSLVSNAVIHNMYTLQNASKSISLTMWFIVGTTLLTYRHTLPFIKQAFEQPDEFFLYDCDGKNPIPFNQSTVSSIKTAEFGGKDSDILLICLNPSIVSARRKIIHHFLSSDELAQVDGTPGSLTGVRVYNGVKYIHCASNFDIMLSTHHVRKSRPAPFVDSSGNLSVPRYTIVDNNNEEHTIHLASSIAYYVNTAPGDCGSLVSVLNPKFRHKLCGMHVAGHTYPTGGTNRGIGYAVPITRERLEKCMRGVDLMYQVSPNIPEECLNAEIPVYPQGNFIPIGTLEGEDSPLTSGKVLSHDFGPSLISGCLQKPIMAPSNLWKVDGEDVVLKNLAKSGEKDLVLLDQPTLQTATTAVHHNYITKSMDLLTKEVLSPMDFLPYKPLFEAVKGDGKYLKSLVLSTSPGIPWTALKSGLPGKRNFISEEGILSPEFYDSVVKTMKILRSGQRAPILWADIAKSERRPLEKVAAGKTRTITSSPLHATVVSRMLYGPAMARQFASRITNTSSLGCNIYSYQDGHGLGDHCFAFPNIGDGDFKSWDGNTGHQMIYSNESSAAVIELDACESLSDLISKQFSSYYQSWSDQSKQLFCDVFPDFLDITVSSTPERLLSFAKVCLKMRHFLALDTASSVHVVGNSVYLDTKSIPSGSLTTAKANTEINCANFLYAWLILAREHAPKLATPGAFFEHVRCNFQGDDNLFSVSDEAAPFFNCISLQKTFSSMGLEFTDALKTGADMTPFHSISDTWYLKRTPVWSTTQSGCSQESARWVWPLEKSVIQEMPNWVSFSGPSKQMTSVVCEDALREASLWGLDYYNFIYDGLSKACMRKGISIPSRDFYGTRGAVLSGSLSPWC
;
A
#
# COMPACT_ATOMS: atom_id res chain seq x y z
N SER A 1 -3.87 -12.01 27.05
CA SER A 1 -3.86 -10.98 28.08
C SER A 1 -4.90 -9.94 27.73
N GLU A 2 -5.39 -9.17 28.69
CA GLU A 2 -6.38 -8.09 28.46
C GLU A 2 -5.91 -7.05 27.42
N GLU A 3 -4.62 -6.86 27.27
CA GLU A 3 -4.03 -5.96 26.28
C GLU A 3 -4.21 -6.45 24.82
N ASP A 4 -4.17 -7.76 24.57
CA ASP A 4 -4.35 -8.33 23.23
C ASP A 4 -5.80 -8.29 22.75
N VAL A 5 -6.75 -8.38 23.67
CA VAL A 5 -8.20 -8.27 23.37
C VAL A 5 -8.58 -6.83 23.05
N ASP A 6 -8.00 -5.87 23.77
CA ASP A 6 -8.27 -4.44 23.57
C ASP A 6 -7.66 -3.94 22.25
N LEU A 7 -6.50 -4.44 21.85
CA LEU A 7 -5.87 -4.15 20.56
C LEU A 7 -6.71 -4.67 19.38
N SER A 8 -7.26 -5.89 19.45
CA SER A 8 -8.09 -6.45 18.38
C SER A 8 -9.42 -5.70 18.22
N LEU A 9 -9.98 -5.21 19.31
CA LEU A 9 -11.21 -4.42 19.32
C LEU A 9 -10.98 -3.02 18.79
N GLN A 10 -9.85 -2.41 19.14
CA GLN A 10 -9.43 -1.11 18.63
C GLN A 10 -9.09 -1.19 17.13
N ASP A 11 -8.47 -2.26 16.68
CA ASP A 11 -8.09 -2.46 15.29
C ASP A 11 -9.31 -2.71 14.39
N VAL A 12 -10.27 -3.50 14.82
CA VAL A 12 -11.53 -3.73 14.10
C VAL A 12 -12.39 -2.45 14.08
N LEU A 13 -12.43 -1.69 15.17
CA LEU A 13 -13.09 -0.40 15.22
C LEU A 13 -12.35 0.67 14.38
N PHE A 14 -11.03 0.62 14.36
CA PHE A 14 -10.19 1.50 13.58
C PHE A 14 -10.36 1.21 12.07
N GLU A 15 -10.39 -0.05 11.65
CA GLU A 15 -10.65 -0.42 10.26
C GLU A 15 -12.06 -0.05 9.80
N SER A 16 -13.07 -0.26 10.63
CA SER A 16 -14.44 0.18 10.31
C SER A 16 -14.57 1.70 10.22
N SER A 17 -13.75 2.44 10.98
CA SER A 17 -13.68 3.89 10.94
C SER A 17 -12.84 4.43 9.76
N GLN A 18 -11.79 3.72 9.35
CA GLN A 18 -11.00 4.08 8.17
C GLN A 18 -11.81 3.96 6.89
N LEU A 19 -12.75 3.04 6.83
CA LEU A 19 -13.64 2.90 5.69
C LEU A 19 -14.56 4.12 5.48
N LYS A 20 -14.76 4.96 6.48
CA LYS A 20 -15.72 6.07 6.40
C LYS A 20 -15.16 7.47 6.47
N ASN A 21 -14.15 7.71 7.26
CA ASN A 21 -13.63 9.08 7.41
C ASN A 21 -12.29 9.08 8.16
N ARG A 22 -11.19 9.15 7.44
CA ARG A 22 -9.92 9.55 8.03
C ARG A 22 -9.91 10.99 8.58
N LYS A 23 -11.01 11.71 8.45
CA LYS A 23 -11.17 13.05 9.03
C LYS A 23 -11.22 13.08 10.55
N THR A 24 -11.49 11.96 11.17
CA THR A 24 -11.54 11.81 12.62
C THR A 24 -10.54 10.76 13.06
N GLN A 25 -9.31 11.12 13.02
CA GLN A 25 -8.21 10.22 13.39
C GLN A 25 -8.16 9.80 14.83
N ARG A 26 -8.93 10.40 15.67
CA ARG A 26 -9.25 9.93 17.00
C ARG A 26 -10.76 9.94 17.14
N VAL A 27 -11.36 8.99 16.48
CA VAL A 27 -12.72 8.65 16.80
C VAL A 27 -12.65 8.10 18.21
N SER A 28 -13.19 8.81 19.17
CA SER A 28 -13.48 8.22 20.48
C SER A 28 -14.31 6.97 20.24
N LEU A 29 -14.20 5.96 21.09
CA LEU A 29 -15.05 4.77 21.01
C LEU A 29 -16.52 5.11 20.77
N GLU A 30 -16.98 6.25 21.31
CA GLU A 30 -18.34 6.77 21.10
C GLU A 30 -18.61 7.28 19.68
N SER A 31 -17.65 7.90 19.01
CA SER A 31 -17.86 8.36 17.63
C SER A 31 -17.68 7.23 16.61
N ALA A 32 -16.85 6.23 16.90
CA ALA A 32 -16.80 4.98 16.14
C ALA A 32 -18.14 4.23 16.24
N ASN A 33 -18.68 4.11 17.45
CA ASN A 33 -19.98 3.51 17.69
C ASN A 33 -21.14 4.31 17.04
N ARG A 34 -21.06 5.65 16.96
CA ARG A 34 -22.06 6.48 16.24
C ARG A 34 -22.00 6.27 14.74
N ASN A 35 -20.84 6.08 14.17
CA ASN A 35 -20.67 5.83 12.74
C ASN A 35 -21.12 4.41 12.36
N ILE A 36 -20.89 3.42 13.22
CA ILE A 36 -21.39 2.06 13.09
C ILE A 36 -22.93 2.08 13.19
N ARG A 37 -23.50 2.78 14.18
CA ARG A 37 -24.97 2.92 14.37
C ARG A 37 -25.72 3.52 13.18
N ARG A 38 -25.07 4.35 12.38
CA ARG A 38 -25.68 4.94 11.16
C ARG A 38 -25.71 3.99 9.96
N LYS A 39 -24.89 2.93 9.96
CA LYS A 39 -24.80 1.98 8.83
C LYS A 39 -25.69 0.74 9.04
N ASP A 40 -25.90 0.32 10.26
CA ASP A 40 -26.46 -0.98 10.56
C ASP A 40 -27.87 -0.85 11.15
N ARG A 41 -28.78 -0.28 10.37
CA ARG A 41 -30.20 -0.32 10.68
C ARG A 41 -30.80 -1.65 10.16
N ILE A 42 -30.46 -2.72 10.83
CA ILE A 42 -31.20 -3.98 10.69
C ILE A 42 -32.41 -3.90 11.65
N VAL A 43 -33.60 -4.09 11.13
CA VAL A 43 -34.79 -4.17 11.96
C VAL A 43 -34.84 -5.58 12.53
N ILE A 44 -34.65 -5.70 13.85
CA ILE A 44 -34.74 -6.96 14.58
C ILE A 44 -35.90 -6.82 15.55
N GLU A 45 -36.82 -7.72 15.50
CA GLU A 45 -37.90 -7.82 16.49
C GLU A 45 -37.74 -9.07 17.33
N SER A 46 -38.00 -8.92 18.62
CA SER A 46 -38.12 -10.04 19.54
C SER A 46 -39.54 -10.62 19.44
N GLY A 47 -39.69 -11.91 19.37
CA GLY A 47 -41.00 -12.53 19.52
C GLY A 47 -41.45 -13.38 18.35
N VAL A 48 -40.51 -14.01 17.69
CA VAL A 48 -40.86 -15.11 16.79
C VAL A 48 -41.24 -16.30 17.65
N ASN A 49 -42.52 -16.52 17.78
CA ASN A 49 -43.07 -17.76 18.34
C ASN A 49 -43.03 -18.84 17.28
N ASP A 50 -41.87 -19.32 16.96
CA ASP A 50 -41.72 -20.51 16.17
C ASP A 50 -41.46 -21.66 17.12
N SER A 51 -42.25 -22.73 17.01
CA SER A 51 -42.15 -23.92 17.87
C SER A 51 -40.80 -24.65 17.76
N ILE A 52 -39.98 -24.24 16.79
CA ILE A 52 -38.62 -24.76 16.50
C ILE A 52 -37.55 -23.88 17.13
N PHE A 53 -37.89 -22.68 17.58
CA PHE A 53 -36.96 -21.69 18.10
C PHE A 53 -36.94 -21.73 19.63
N ASP A 54 -35.77 -21.96 20.22
CA ASP A 54 -35.58 -21.85 21.67
C ASP A 54 -34.99 -20.47 22.03
N PRO A 55 -35.80 -19.54 22.58
CA PRO A 55 -35.33 -18.19 22.89
C PRO A 55 -34.29 -18.16 24.03
N HIS A 56 -34.09 -19.26 24.74
CA HIS A 56 -33.05 -19.36 25.76
C HIS A 56 -31.66 -19.68 25.21
N HIS A 57 -31.62 -20.30 24.02
CA HIS A 57 -30.36 -20.68 23.37
C HIS A 57 -30.00 -19.82 22.14
N GLU A 58 -30.98 -19.06 21.62
CA GLU A 58 -30.84 -18.31 20.38
C GLU A 58 -31.37 -16.88 20.54
N PRO A 59 -30.58 -15.99 21.14
CA PRO A 59 -31.00 -14.61 21.36
C PRO A 59 -31.24 -13.90 20.02
N ILE A 60 -32.38 -13.26 19.86
CA ILE A 60 -32.73 -12.40 18.75
C ILE A 60 -32.33 -10.97 19.10
N ILE A 61 -31.54 -10.35 18.26
CA ILE A 61 -30.95 -9.05 18.53
C ILE A 61 -31.63 -7.98 17.67
N LYS A 62 -32.09 -6.89 18.32
CA LYS A 62 -32.65 -5.74 17.59
C LYS A 62 -31.56 -4.87 17.01
N SER A 63 -31.79 -4.36 15.79
CA SER A 63 -30.78 -3.66 15.00
C SER A 63 -30.29 -2.35 15.60
N ASP A 64 -31.10 -1.66 16.37
CA ASP A 64 -30.72 -0.35 16.91
C ASP A 64 -29.45 -0.42 17.79
N ASN A 65 -29.14 -1.60 18.32
CA ASN A 65 -27.99 -1.88 19.16
C ASN A 65 -27.40 -3.29 18.95
N ALA A 66 -27.51 -3.88 17.76
CA ALA A 66 -27.06 -5.26 17.51
C ALA A 66 -25.61 -5.50 17.99
N ILE A 67 -24.70 -4.60 17.68
CA ILE A 67 -23.29 -4.70 18.08
C ILE A 67 -23.15 -4.48 19.60
N SER A 68 -23.87 -3.53 20.17
CA SER A 68 -23.85 -3.28 21.62
C SER A 68 -24.48 -4.43 22.41
N TYR A 69 -25.53 -5.03 21.85
CA TYR A 69 -26.17 -6.19 22.44
C TYR A 69 -25.25 -7.42 22.41
N LEU A 70 -24.61 -7.70 21.25
CA LEU A 70 -23.61 -8.77 21.18
C LEU A 70 -22.51 -8.58 22.22
N LYS A 71 -21.98 -7.37 22.34
CA LYS A 71 -20.93 -7.05 23.32
C LYS A 71 -21.44 -7.17 24.78
N SER A 72 -22.63 -6.69 25.08
CA SER A 72 -23.18 -6.74 26.44
C SER A 72 -23.52 -8.17 26.86
N ASN A 73 -24.05 -8.99 25.96
CA ASN A 73 -24.31 -10.40 26.24
C ASN A 73 -23.03 -11.20 26.45
N LEU A 74 -21.99 -10.92 25.66
CA LEU A 74 -20.67 -11.49 25.86
C LEU A 74 -20.14 -11.28 27.29
N ILE A 75 -20.25 -10.04 27.78
CA ILE A 75 -19.75 -9.68 29.09
C ILE A 75 -20.62 -10.31 30.17
N SER A 76 -21.94 -10.35 29.99
CA SER A 76 -22.89 -10.87 31.01
C SER A 76 -22.89 -12.39 31.09
N GLU A 77 -22.65 -13.09 30.02
CA GLU A 77 -22.67 -14.56 29.95
C GLU A 77 -21.30 -15.21 30.18
N GLY A 78 -20.25 -14.41 30.36
CA GLY A 78 -18.88 -14.91 30.61
C GLY A 78 -18.32 -15.75 29.48
N LEU A 79 -18.61 -15.38 28.22
CA LEU A 79 -18.14 -16.11 27.04
C LEU A 79 -16.61 -16.06 26.92
N PRO A 80 -15.99 -17.18 26.54
CA PRO A 80 -14.54 -17.36 26.64
C PRO A 80 -13.72 -16.56 25.62
N ASP A 81 -14.36 -16.03 24.57
CA ASP A 81 -13.65 -15.30 23.51
C ASP A 81 -14.44 -14.13 22.94
N GLN A 82 -14.17 -12.95 23.46
CA GLN A 82 -14.77 -11.70 22.97
C GLN A 82 -14.30 -11.32 21.56
N SER A 83 -13.11 -11.76 21.17
CA SER A 83 -12.53 -11.41 19.85
C SER A 83 -13.33 -12.03 18.70
N ALA A 84 -13.87 -13.23 18.86
CA ALA A 84 -14.70 -13.88 17.85
C ALA A 84 -16.00 -13.10 17.58
N TYR A 85 -16.63 -12.60 18.61
CA TYR A 85 -17.85 -11.79 18.45
C TYR A 85 -17.57 -10.41 17.89
N SER A 86 -16.49 -9.78 18.31
CA SER A 86 -16.03 -8.51 17.72
C SER A 86 -15.76 -8.67 16.23
N LEU A 87 -15.11 -9.77 15.84
CA LEU A 87 -14.86 -10.07 14.44
C LEU A 87 -16.17 -10.19 13.65
N VAL A 88 -17.08 -11.03 14.11
CA VAL A 88 -18.36 -11.25 13.41
C VAL A 88 -19.19 -9.98 13.37
N SER A 89 -19.35 -9.28 14.48
CA SER A 89 -20.20 -8.09 14.57
C SER A 89 -19.67 -6.85 13.86
N ASN A 90 -18.35 -6.71 13.71
CA ASN A 90 -17.76 -5.50 13.17
C ASN A 90 -17.12 -5.68 11.77
N ALA A 91 -16.67 -6.87 11.44
CA ALA A 91 -15.98 -7.12 10.20
C ALA A 91 -16.77 -8.01 9.23
N VAL A 92 -17.17 -9.17 9.68
CA VAL A 92 -17.74 -10.21 8.81
C VAL A 92 -19.19 -9.91 8.42
N ILE A 93 -19.99 -9.36 9.33
CA ILE A 93 -21.42 -9.12 9.10
C ILE A 93 -21.72 -8.18 7.92
N HIS A 94 -20.81 -7.26 7.61
CA HIS A 94 -20.98 -6.35 6.47
C HIS A 94 -20.83 -7.04 5.11
N ASN A 95 -20.28 -8.26 5.10
CA ASN A 95 -20.18 -9.09 3.91
C ASN A 95 -21.37 -10.04 3.76
N MET A 96 -22.31 -10.01 4.71
CA MET A 96 -23.51 -10.84 4.67
C MET A 96 -24.58 -10.20 3.78
N TYR A 97 -25.06 -10.97 2.83
CA TYR A 97 -26.12 -10.60 1.91
C TYR A 97 -27.22 -11.64 1.91
N THR A 98 -28.40 -11.23 1.54
CA THR A 98 -29.55 -12.13 1.44
C THR A 98 -30.12 -12.03 0.02
N LEU A 99 -30.10 -13.15 -0.70
CA LEU A 99 -30.81 -13.26 -1.96
C LEU A 99 -32.31 -13.45 -1.70
N GLN A 100 -33.13 -12.55 -2.18
CA GLN A 100 -34.59 -12.60 -2.03
C GLN A 100 -35.28 -12.38 -3.37
N ASN A 101 -36.42 -13.06 -3.55
CA ASN A 101 -37.34 -12.76 -4.64
C ASN A 101 -38.28 -11.58 -4.28
N ALA A 102 -38.97 -11.01 -5.28
CA ALA A 102 -39.86 -9.85 -5.10
C ALA A 102 -40.99 -10.12 -4.08
N SER A 103 -41.52 -11.34 -4.03
CA SER A 103 -42.53 -11.74 -3.04
C SER A 103 -41.98 -12.03 -1.65
N LYS A 104 -40.66 -12.02 -1.46
CA LYS A 104 -39.94 -12.37 -0.23
C LYS A 104 -40.24 -13.77 0.31
N SER A 105 -40.74 -14.65 -0.54
CA SER A 105 -40.99 -16.06 -0.19
C SER A 105 -39.71 -16.89 -0.18
N ILE A 106 -38.67 -16.45 -0.86
CA ILE A 106 -37.35 -17.05 -0.91
C ILE A 106 -36.37 -16.08 -0.23
N SER A 107 -35.58 -16.60 0.70
CA SER A 107 -34.53 -15.82 1.39
C SER A 107 -33.36 -16.73 1.67
N LEU A 108 -32.19 -16.45 1.04
CA LEU A 108 -31.01 -17.27 1.08
C LEU A 108 -29.81 -16.44 1.54
N THR A 109 -29.12 -16.90 2.58
CA THR A 109 -27.93 -16.19 3.11
C THR A 109 -26.68 -16.50 2.28
N MET A 110 -25.96 -15.47 1.91
CA MET A 110 -24.71 -15.51 1.15
C MET A 110 -23.67 -14.56 1.73
N TRP A 111 -22.41 -14.85 1.55
CA TRP A 111 -21.30 -14.06 2.10
C TRP A 111 -20.31 -13.67 1.03
N PHE A 112 -20.05 -12.38 0.86
CA PHE A 112 -18.90 -11.97 0.06
C PHE A 112 -17.62 -12.36 0.82
N ILE A 113 -16.83 -13.25 0.25
CA ILE A 113 -15.59 -13.74 0.87
C ILE A 113 -14.36 -13.00 0.35
N VAL A 114 -14.40 -12.59 -0.93
CA VAL A 114 -13.37 -11.76 -1.56
C VAL A 114 -13.93 -11.08 -2.79
N GLY A 115 -13.65 -9.79 -2.96
CA GLY A 115 -14.06 -9.03 -4.14
C GLY A 115 -15.54 -9.12 -4.45
N THR A 116 -15.87 -9.70 -5.58
CA THR A 116 -17.24 -9.96 -6.03
C THR A 116 -17.66 -11.42 -5.90
N THR A 117 -16.87 -12.24 -5.17
CA THR A 117 -17.14 -13.67 -4.97
C THR A 117 -17.97 -13.92 -3.74
N LEU A 118 -19.15 -14.51 -3.93
CA LEU A 118 -20.06 -14.96 -2.89
C LEU A 118 -19.81 -16.43 -2.54
N LEU A 119 -19.85 -16.71 -1.24
CA LEU A 119 -19.92 -18.07 -0.68
C LEU A 119 -21.36 -18.37 -0.28
N THR A 120 -21.88 -19.49 -0.71
CA THR A 120 -23.17 -20.02 -0.30
C THR A 120 -23.16 -21.55 -0.37
N TYR A 121 -24.29 -22.17 -0.19
CA TYR A 121 -24.44 -23.62 -0.19
C TYR A 121 -25.04 -24.14 -1.50
N ARG A 122 -24.66 -25.36 -1.89
CA ARG A 122 -24.96 -25.93 -3.21
C ARG A 122 -26.45 -26.12 -3.46
N HIS A 123 -27.23 -26.46 -2.44
CA HIS A 123 -28.66 -26.64 -2.59
C HIS A 123 -29.47 -25.33 -2.85
N THR A 124 -28.74 -24.17 -2.96
CA THR A 124 -29.32 -22.93 -3.52
C THR A 124 -29.43 -22.96 -5.07
N LEU A 125 -28.77 -23.90 -5.75
CA LEU A 125 -28.73 -23.95 -7.22
C LEU A 125 -30.09 -23.88 -7.90
N PRO A 126 -31.16 -24.58 -7.43
CA PRO A 126 -32.48 -24.45 -8.04
C PRO A 126 -33.03 -23.02 -8.03
N PHE A 127 -32.81 -22.29 -6.92
CA PHE A 127 -33.24 -20.91 -6.79
C PHE A 127 -32.41 -19.95 -7.65
N ILE A 128 -31.10 -20.24 -7.82
CA ILE A 128 -30.25 -19.49 -8.74
C ILE A 128 -30.69 -19.67 -10.20
N LYS A 129 -31.04 -20.89 -10.58
CA LYS A 129 -31.62 -21.16 -11.91
C LYS A 129 -32.90 -20.38 -12.12
N GLN A 130 -33.80 -20.38 -11.14
CA GLN A 130 -35.03 -19.59 -11.16
C GLN A 130 -34.75 -18.09 -11.32
N ALA A 131 -33.72 -17.55 -10.62
CA ALA A 131 -33.33 -16.16 -10.77
C ALA A 131 -32.83 -15.83 -12.18
N PHE A 132 -32.25 -16.78 -12.90
CA PHE A 132 -31.84 -16.59 -14.29
C PHE A 132 -33.04 -16.62 -15.28
N GLU A 133 -34.05 -17.38 -14.97
CA GLU A 133 -35.28 -17.43 -15.73
C GLU A 133 -36.20 -16.22 -15.49
N GLN A 134 -36.04 -15.58 -14.30
CA GLN A 134 -36.84 -14.43 -13.86
C GLN A 134 -35.93 -13.26 -13.46
N PRO A 135 -35.25 -12.60 -14.42
CA PRO A 135 -34.15 -11.69 -14.17
C PRO A 135 -34.49 -10.43 -13.36
N ASP A 136 -35.78 -10.04 -13.32
CA ASP A 136 -36.23 -8.83 -12.63
C ASP A 136 -36.85 -9.11 -11.24
N GLU A 137 -36.85 -10.37 -10.81
CA GLU A 137 -37.52 -10.77 -9.58
C GLU A 137 -36.56 -11.01 -8.40
N PHE A 138 -35.27 -11.21 -8.65
CA PHE A 138 -34.30 -11.57 -7.60
C PHE A 138 -33.26 -10.48 -7.35
N PHE A 139 -33.05 -10.16 -6.08
CA PHE A 139 -32.10 -9.16 -5.65
C PHE A 139 -31.31 -9.64 -4.44
N LEU A 140 -30.00 -9.25 -4.40
CA LEU A 140 -29.17 -9.35 -3.22
C LEU A 140 -29.34 -8.08 -2.39
N TYR A 141 -29.73 -8.24 -1.14
CA TYR A 141 -29.82 -7.17 -0.16
C TYR A 141 -28.70 -7.29 0.86
N ASP A 142 -28.08 -6.17 1.22
CA ASP A 142 -27.12 -6.12 2.32
C ASP A 142 -27.75 -6.45 3.68
N CYS A 143 -26.92 -6.50 4.72
CA CYS A 143 -27.38 -6.80 6.06
C CYS A 143 -28.45 -5.81 6.57
N ASP A 144 -28.46 -4.57 6.06
CA ASP A 144 -29.48 -3.56 6.38
C ASP A 144 -30.78 -3.71 5.57
N GLY A 145 -30.82 -4.62 4.62
CA GLY A 145 -31.94 -4.74 3.68
C GLY A 145 -32.01 -3.60 2.66
N LYS A 146 -30.91 -2.93 2.42
CA LYS A 146 -30.78 -1.78 1.51
C LYS A 146 -29.91 -2.13 0.30
N ASN A 147 -29.80 -1.16 -0.62
CA ASN A 147 -28.94 -1.22 -1.79
C ASN A 147 -29.08 -2.54 -2.58
N PRO A 148 -30.29 -2.83 -3.12
CA PRO A 148 -30.52 -4.05 -3.84
C PRO A 148 -29.64 -4.16 -5.07
N ILE A 149 -28.98 -5.31 -5.22
CA ILE A 149 -28.18 -5.66 -6.39
C ILE A 149 -29.01 -6.65 -7.19
N PRO A 150 -29.38 -6.38 -8.46
CA PRO A 150 -30.06 -7.35 -9.29
C PRO A 150 -29.26 -8.64 -9.38
N PHE A 151 -29.92 -9.79 -9.24
CA PHE A 151 -29.27 -11.09 -9.33
C PHE A 151 -29.87 -11.89 -10.47
N ASN A 152 -29.18 -11.92 -11.58
CA ASN A 152 -29.60 -12.58 -12.82
C ASN A 152 -28.37 -13.02 -13.63
N GLN A 153 -28.59 -13.58 -14.80
CA GLN A 153 -27.56 -14.10 -15.67
C GLN A 153 -26.52 -13.03 -16.09
N SER A 154 -26.90 -11.75 -16.19
CA SER A 154 -25.98 -10.67 -16.58
C SER A 154 -25.08 -10.22 -15.41
N THR A 155 -25.55 -10.39 -14.18
CA THR A 155 -24.79 -10.03 -12.98
C THR A 155 -23.90 -11.16 -12.45
N VAL A 156 -24.12 -12.41 -12.85
CA VAL A 156 -23.31 -13.57 -12.46
C VAL A 156 -22.33 -13.90 -13.58
N SER A 157 -21.03 -13.79 -13.28
CA SER A 157 -19.98 -14.13 -14.26
C SER A 157 -19.62 -15.62 -14.27
N SER A 158 -19.62 -16.26 -13.10
CA SER A 158 -19.36 -17.71 -13.01
C SER A 158 -19.91 -18.32 -11.72
N ILE A 159 -20.17 -19.62 -11.77
CA ILE A 159 -20.56 -20.43 -10.60
C ILE A 159 -19.59 -21.58 -10.50
N LYS A 160 -18.98 -21.77 -9.33
CA LYS A 160 -18.02 -22.83 -9.04
C LYS A 160 -18.49 -23.65 -7.85
N THR A 161 -18.47 -24.95 -7.98
CA THR A 161 -18.65 -25.87 -6.85
C THR A 161 -17.28 -26.12 -6.23
N ALA A 162 -17.18 -25.95 -4.93
CA ALA A 162 -15.94 -26.22 -4.21
C ALA A 162 -15.82 -27.73 -3.94
N GLU A 163 -14.84 -28.37 -4.53
CA GLU A 163 -14.50 -29.77 -4.22
C GLU A 163 -13.72 -29.84 -2.91
N PHE A 164 -14.44 -29.97 -1.79
CA PHE A 164 -13.85 -30.17 -0.47
C PHE A 164 -13.82 -31.68 -0.12
N GLY A 165 -12.87 -32.39 -0.64
CA GLY A 165 -12.61 -33.78 -0.23
C GLY A 165 -13.59 -34.85 -0.76
N GLY A 166 -14.31 -34.55 -1.84
CA GLY A 166 -15.23 -35.47 -2.50
C GLY A 166 -16.24 -34.75 -3.40
N LYS A 167 -16.91 -35.52 -4.26
CA LYS A 167 -17.86 -34.99 -5.25
C LYS A 167 -19.13 -34.32 -4.66
N ASP A 168 -19.33 -34.43 -3.33
CA ASP A 168 -20.61 -34.13 -2.68
C ASP A 168 -20.52 -32.99 -1.63
N SER A 169 -19.61 -32.08 -1.81
CA SER A 169 -19.53 -30.91 -0.94
C SER A 169 -20.66 -29.91 -1.21
N ASP A 170 -21.35 -29.47 -0.16
CA ASP A 170 -22.43 -28.50 -0.25
C ASP A 170 -21.94 -27.06 -0.20
N ILE A 171 -20.88 -26.74 -0.92
CA ILE A 171 -20.33 -25.38 -1.02
C ILE A 171 -20.46 -24.88 -2.47
N LEU A 172 -20.88 -23.65 -2.61
CA LEU A 172 -21.02 -22.95 -3.88
C LEU A 172 -20.34 -21.59 -3.83
N LEU A 173 -19.52 -21.30 -4.81
CA LEU A 173 -18.93 -19.97 -5.04
C LEU A 173 -19.59 -19.34 -6.27
N ILE A 174 -20.08 -18.12 -6.11
CA ILE A 174 -20.72 -17.34 -7.19
C ILE A 174 -19.89 -16.08 -7.40
N CYS A 175 -19.29 -15.95 -8.57
CA CYS A 175 -18.58 -14.76 -8.95
C CYS A 175 -19.54 -13.79 -9.67
N LEU A 176 -19.68 -12.59 -9.15
CA LEU A 176 -20.48 -11.55 -9.77
C LEU A 176 -19.62 -10.71 -10.71
N ASN A 177 -20.27 -10.13 -11.71
CA ASN A 177 -19.60 -9.29 -12.69
C ASN A 177 -19.04 -8.01 -12.03
N PRO A 178 -17.71 -7.81 -12.01
CA PRO A 178 -17.09 -6.66 -11.35
C PRO A 178 -17.40 -5.31 -12.01
N SER A 179 -17.89 -5.31 -13.25
CA SER A 179 -18.36 -4.08 -13.90
C SER A 179 -19.73 -3.60 -13.39
N ILE A 180 -20.50 -4.49 -12.76
CA ILE A 180 -21.85 -4.22 -12.24
C ILE A 180 -21.84 -4.12 -10.73
N VAL A 181 -21.05 -4.98 -10.05
CA VAL A 181 -21.02 -5.11 -8.60
C VAL A 181 -19.68 -4.65 -8.07
N SER A 182 -19.69 -3.69 -7.16
CA SER A 182 -18.47 -3.24 -6.49
C SER A 182 -17.90 -4.33 -5.57
N ALA A 183 -16.57 -4.45 -5.55
CA ALA A 183 -15.86 -5.38 -4.69
C ALA A 183 -16.14 -5.17 -3.20
N ARG A 184 -16.17 -6.25 -2.44
CA ARG A 184 -16.36 -6.27 -1.00
C ARG A 184 -15.07 -6.67 -0.29
N ARG A 185 -15.04 -6.40 1.01
CA ARG A 185 -13.88 -6.69 1.87
C ARG A 185 -13.57 -8.20 1.87
N LYS A 186 -12.30 -8.56 1.81
CA LYS A 186 -11.85 -9.95 1.92
C LYS A 186 -12.01 -10.45 3.36
N ILE A 187 -12.70 -11.57 3.57
CA ILE A 187 -12.86 -12.23 4.87
C ILE A 187 -12.27 -13.64 4.91
N ILE A 188 -11.68 -14.12 3.83
CA ILE A 188 -11.07 -15.47 3.75
C ILE A 188 -10.04 -15.70 4.85
N HIS A 189 -9.26 -14.69 5.17
CA HIS A 189 -8.22 -14.75 6.20
C HIS A 189 -8.77 -14.94 7.62
N HIS A 190 -10.06 -14.78 7.84
CA HIS A 190 -10.70 -15.09 9.12
C HIS A 190 -11.08 -16.56 9.28
N PHE A 191 -11.02 -17.36 8.21
CA PHE A 191 -11.23 -18.80 8.28
C PHE A 191 -10.01 -19.50 8.85
N LEU A 192 -10.26 -20.55 9.65
CA LEU A 192 -9.23 -21.41 10.22
C LEU A 192 -8.36 -22.03 9.13
N SER A 193 -7.10 -22.30 9.47
CA SER A 193 -6.27 -23.22 8.68
C SER A 193 -6.73 -24.67 8.83
N SER A 194 -6.26 -25.54 7.98
CA SER A 194 -6.56 -26.98 8.09
C SER A 194 -6.03 -27.58 9.39
N ASP A 195 -4.88 -27.11 9.87
CA ASP A 195 -4.30 -27.56 11.13
C ASP A 195 -5.09 -27.05 12.36
N GLU A 196 -5.57 -25.80 12.31
CA GLU A 196 -6.43 -25.24 13.33
C GLU A 196 -7.79 -25.97 13.37
N LEU A 197 -8.39 -26.25 12.21
CA LEU A 197 -9.67 -26.99 12.13
C LEU A 197 -9.57 -28.37 12.75
N ALA A 198 -8.46 -29.07 12.60
CA ALA A 198 -8.26 -30.39 13.23
C ALA A 198 -8.29 -30.36 14.76
N GLN A 199 -8.13 -29.18 15.37
CA GLN A 199 -8.06 -28.99 16.81
C GLN A 199 -9.36 -28.44 17.44
N VAL A 200 -10.39 -28.14 16.64
CA VAL A 200 -11.62 -27.49 17.16
C VAL A 200 -12.59 -28.40 17.86
N ASP A 201 -12.41 -29.73 17.81
CA ASP A 201 -13.33 -30.70 18.41
C ASP A 201 -13.50 -30.47 19.93
N GLY A 202 -14.73 -30.33 20.39
CA GLY A 202 -15.05 -30.04 21.78
C GLY A 202 -14.81 -28.58 22.20
N THR A 203 -14.55 -27.67 21.27
CA THR A 203 -14.43 -26.23 21.58
C THR A 203 -15.78 -25.52 21.50
N PRO A 204 -16.00 -24.44 22.32
CA PRO A 204 -17.21 -23.64 22.20
C PRO A 204 -17.31 -22.96 20.83
N GLY A 205 -18.52 -22.88 20.30
CA GLY A 205 -18.81 -22.25 19.04
C GLY A 205 -20.02 -21.32 19.05
N SER A 206 -20.15 -20.52 18.00
CA SER A 206 -21.34 -19.72 17.72
C SER A 206 -21.75 -19.84 16.27
N LEU A 207 -23.04 -19.67 16.01
CA LEU A 207 -23.65 -19.65 14.69
C LEU A 207 -24.23 -18.27 14.44
N THR A 208 -23.86 -17.61 13.33
CA THR A 208 -24.35 -16.28 13.00
C THR A 208 -24.90 -16.25 11.59
N GLY A 209 -26.12 -15.77 11.42
CA GLY A 209 -26.80 -15.67 10.13
C GLY A 209 -27.97 -14.70 10.18
N VAL A 210 -28.85 -14.81 9.18
CA VAL A 210 -30.08 -14.01 9.07
C VAL A 210 -31.28 -14.92 9.01
N ARG A 211 -32.30 -14.59 9.79
CA ARG A 211 -33.65 -15.13 9.61
C ARG A 211 -34.58 -14.06 9.05
N VAL A 212 -35.55 -14.48 8.26
CA VAL A 212 -36.60 -13.60 7.76
C VAL A 212 -37.93 -14.10 8.30
N TYR A 213 -38.64 -13.24 9.03
CA TYR A 213 -39.96 -13.54 9.53
C TYR A 213 -40.92 -12.41 9.20
N ASN A 214 -42.04 -12.75 8.58
CA ASN A 214 -43.04 -11.78 8.09
C ASN A 214 -42.42 -10.67 7.22
N GLY A 215 -41.40 -11.00 6.42
CA GLY A 215 -40.73 -10.05 5.55
C GLY A 215 -39.71 -9.13 6.27
N VAL A 216 -39.51 -9.31 7.57
CA VAL A 216 -38.53 -8.57 8.36
C VAL A 216 -37.30 -9.44 8.60
N LYS A 217 -36.14 -8.88 8.39
CA LYS A 217 -34.85 -9.54 8.64
C LYS A 217 -34.42 -9.43 10.09
N TYR A 218 -33.88 -10.51 10.61
CA TYR A 218 -33.31 -10.61 11.94
C TYR A 218 -31.91 -11.17 11.85
N ILE A 219 -30.94 -10.58 12.57
CA ILE A 219 -29.66 -11.25 12.80
C ILE A 219 -29.91 -12.32 13.87
N HIS A 220 -29.63 -13.55 13.49
CA HIS A 220 -29.71 -14.71 14.38
C HIS A 220 -28.30 -15.06 14.85
N CYS A 221 -28.14 -15.24 16.16
CA CYS A 221 -26.88 -15.66 16.75
C CYS A 221 -27.15 -16.68 17.84
N ALA A 222 -26.81 -17.94 17.58
CA ALA A 222 -26.79 -18.99 18.59
C ALA A 222 -25.35 -19.15 19.10
N SER A 223 -25.16 -19.26 20.39
CA SER A 223 -23.83 -19.32 21.00
C SER A 223 -23.74 -20.39 22.06
N ASN A 224 -22.51 -20.67 22.50
CA ASN A 224 -22.22 -21.63 23.59
C ASN A 224 -22.60 -23.11 23.31
N PHE A 225 -22.52 -23.53 22.08
CA PHE A 225 -22.58 -24.95 21.74
C PHE A 225 -21.17 -25.52 21.56
N ASP A 226 -21.00 -26.81 21.80
CA ASP A 226 -19.76 -27.52 21.52
C ASP A 226 -19.68 -27.90 20.03
N ILE A 227 -18.56 -27.56 19.38
CA ILE A 227 -18.24 -27.97 18.01
C ILE A 227 -17.80 -29.43 18.05
N MET A 228 -18.41 -30.28 17.24
CA MET A 228 -18.12 -31.71 17.13
C MET A 228 -17.71 -32.07 15.71
N LEU A 229 -16.50 -32.61 15.54
CA LEU A 229 -16.01 -33.06 14.21
C LEU A 229 -16.42 -34.53 13.97
N SER A 230 -16.95 -34.81 12.79
CA SER A 230 -17.43 -36.15 12.41
C SER A 230 -16.36 -37.25 12.54
N THR A 231 -15.10 -36.91 12.30
CA THR A 231 -13.97 -37.85 12.33
C THR A 231 -13.56 -38.28 13.74
N HIS A 232 -13.97 -37.57 14.80
CA HIS A 232 -13.54 -37.82 16.17
C HIS A 232 -14.61 -38.50 17.04
N HIS A 233 -15.86 -38.56 16.58
CA HIS A 233 -16.98 -39.08 17.38
C HIS A 233 -16.95 -40.57 17.64
N VAL A 234 -16.29 -41.34 16.79
CA VAL A 234 -16.17 -42.81 16.92
C VAL A 234 -15.37 -43.24 18.17
N ARG A 235 -14.60 -42.34 18.77
CA ARG A 235 -13.68 -42.66 19.88
C ARG A 235 -14.19 -42.31 21.26
N LYS A 236 -15.28 -41.56 21.43
CA LYS A 236 -15.81 -41.18 22.71
C LYS A 236 -17.26 -41.67 22.83
N SER A 237 -17.59 -42.37 23.89
CA SER A 237 -18.88 -43.00 24.24
C SER A 237 -20.07 -42.05 24.41
N ARG A 238 -20.16 -41.00 23.57
CA ARG A 238 -21.37 -40.17 23.45
C ARG A 238 -22.15 -40.62 22.21
N PRO A 239 -23.50 -40.59 22.25
CA PRO A 239 -24.29 -40.91 21.05
C PRO A 239 -23.93 -39.94 19.95
N ALA A 240 -23.08 -40.38 19.04
CA ALA A 240 -22.64 -39.57 17.92
C ALA A 240 -23.76 -39.49 16.90
N PRO A 241 -24.17 -38.28 16.46
CA PRO A 241 -25.20 -38.11 15.46
C PRO A 241 -24.84 -38.71 14.08
N PHE A 242 -23.62 -39.22 13.95
CA PHE A 242 -23.09 -39.80 12.73
C PHE A 242 -22.95 -41.32 12.73
N VAL A 243 -23.39 -41.98 13.78
CA VAL A 243 -23.39 -43.45 13.87
C VAL A 243 -24.79 -43.97 13.66
N ASP A 244 -25.00 -44.83 12.68
CA ASP A 244 -26.32 -45.44 12.44
C ASP A 244 -26.69 -46.42 13.53
N SER A 245 -27.94 -46.97 13.51
CA SER A 245 -28.45 -47.90 14.49
C SER A 245 -27.65 -49.22 14.56
N SER A 246 -26.74 -49.44 13.57
CA SER A 246 -25.88 -50.59 13.49
C SER A 246 -24.47 -50.33 14.00
N GLY A 247 -24.18 -49.12 14.47
CA GLY A 247 -22.87 -48.69 14.91
C GLY A 247 -21.90 -48.25 13.80
N ASN A 248 -22.36 -48.13 12.56
CA ASN A 248 -21.56 -47.70 11.44
C ASN A 248 -21.58 -46.19 11.30
N LEU A 249 -20.47 -45.59 10.84
CA LEU A 249 -20.41 -44.18 10.47
C LEU A 249 -21.37 -43.94 9.30
N SER A 250 -22.44 -43.17 9.54
CA SER A 250 -23.29 -42.68 8.46
C SER A 250 -22.86 -41.27 8.06
N VAL A 251 -22.72 -41.06 6.76
CA VAL A 251 -22.56 -39.72 6.23
C VAL A 251 -23.91 -39.03 6.29
N PRO A 252 -24.01 -37.85 6.94
CA PRO A 252 -25.29 -37.13 6.98
C PRO A 252 -25.81 -36.89 5.55
N ARG A 253 -27.09 -37.24 5.38
CA ARG A 253 -27.82 -37.02 4.11
C ARG A 253 -29.01 -36.17 4.42
N TYR A 254 -29.34 -35.25 3.51
CA TYR A 254 -30.60 -34.56 3.53
C TYR A 254 -31.14 -34.39 2.10
N THR A 255 -32.42 -34.39 1.98
CA THR A 255 -33.13 -34.25 0.71
C THR A 255 -33.79 -32.89 0.68
N ILE A 256 -33.54 -32.15 -0.37
CA ILE A 256 -34.25 -30.92 -0.68
C ILE A 256 -35.20 -31.17 -1.87
N VAL A 257 -36.34 -30.53 -1.84
CA VAL A 257 -37.31 -30.53 -2.93
C VAL A 257 -37.21 -29.14 -3.58
N ASP A 258 -36.96 -29.11 -4.88
CA ASP A 258 -36.93 -27.84 -5.64
C ASP A 258 -38.36 -27.41 -6.05
N ASN A 259 -38.46 -26.26 -6.69
CA ASN A 259 -39.74 -25.70 -7.13
C ASN A 259 -40.45 -26.56 -8.22
N ASN A 260 -39.73 -27.53 -8.80
CA ASN A 260 -40.28 -28.48 -9.77
C ASN A 260 -40.73 -29.80 -9.12
N ASN A 261 -40.69 -29.88 -7.76
CA ASN A 261 -40.90 -31.10 -6.98
C ASN A 261 -39.86 -32.21 -7.22
N GLU A 262 -38.68 -31.86 -7.74
CA GLU A 262 -37.58 -32.81 -7.86
C GLU A 262 -36.80 -32.93 -6.54
N GLU A 263 -36.57 -34.15 -6.11
CA GLU A 263 -35.82 -34.45 -4.90
C GLU A 263 -34.30 -34.51 -5.20
N HIS A 264 -33.53 -33.70 -4.48
CA HIS A 264 -32.07 -33.68 -4.55
C HIS A 264 -31.50 -34.17 -3.20
N THR A 265 -30.79 -35.28 -3.18
CA THR A 265 -30.12 -35.77 -1.98
C THR A 265 -28.69 -35.24 -1.91
N ILE A 266 -28.33 -34.61 -0.79
CA ILE A 266 -27.01 -34.07 -0.52
C ILE A 266 -26.34 -34.89 0.58
N HIS A 267 -25.09 -35.30 0.33
CA HIS A 267 -24.25 -36.03 1.28
C HIS A 267 -23.14 -35.12 1.82
N LEU A 268 -22.89 -35.13 3.12
CA LEU A 268 -21.79 -34.45 3.75
C LEU A 268 -20.70 -35.47 4.08
N ALA A 269 -19.63 -35.53 3.29
CA ALA A 269 -18.47 -36.42 3.51
C ALA A 269 -17.69 -36.11 4.78
N SER A 270 -17.66 -34.85 5.20
CA SER A 270 -17.20 -34.41 6.51
C SER A 270 -18.11 -33.30 6.99
N SER A 271 -18.37 -33.20 8.28
CA SER A 271 -19.22 -32.17 8.83
C SER A 271 -18.81 -31.76 10.24
N ILE A 272 -19.18 -30.55 10.60
CA ILE A 272 -19.23 -30.04 11.96
C ILE A 272 -20.67 -30.25 12.43
N ALA A 273 -20.86 -30.84 13.60
CA ALA A 273 -22.16 -30.95 14.23
C ALA A 273 -22.20 -30.17 15.53
N TYR A 274 -23.38 -29.70 15.91
CA TYR A 274 -23.59 -28.98 17.16
C TYR A 274 -25.07 -29.08 17.59
N TYR A 275 -25.29 -29.03 18.89
CA TYR A 275 -26.64 -29.07 19.46
C TYR A 275 -27.26 -27.68 19.52
N VAL A 276 -27.98 -27.30 18.49
CA VAL A 276 -28.71 -26.03 18.34
C VAL A 276 -30.02 -26.31 17.62
N ASN A 277 -31.10 -25.69 18.06
CA ASN A 277 -32.34 -25.69 17.30
C ASN A 277 -32.22 -24.74 16.12
N THR A 278 -32.18 -25.31 14.94
CA THR A 278 -32.11 -24.57 13.68
C THR A 278 -33.46 -24.56 12.98
N ALA A 279 -33.74 -23.52 12.20
CA ALA A 279 -34.97 -23.33 11.46
C ALA A 279 -34.71 -23.22 9.95
N PRO A 280 -35.74 -23.42 9.11
CA PRO A 280 -35.62 -23.08 7.69
C PRO A 280 -35.16 -21.62 7.49
N GLY A 281 -34.14 -21.43 6.70
CA GLY A 281 -33.50 -20.11 6.48
C GLY A 281 -32.16 -19.91 7.23
N ASP A 282 -31.79 -20.80 8.14
CA ASP A 282 -30.48 -20.73 8.83
C ASP A 282 -29.34 -21.26 7.95
N CYS A 283 -29.63 -21.95 6.85
CA CYS A 283 -28.63 -22.37 5.90
C CYS A 283 -27.85 -21.15 5.36
N GLY A 284 -26.53 -21.27 5.32
CA GLY A 284 -25.64 -20.18 4.97
C GLY A 284 -25.08 -19.43 6.19
N SER A 285 -25.58 -19.67 7.39
CA SER A 285 -25.00 -19.07 8.60
C SER A 285 -23.58 -19.54 8.85
N LEU A 286 -22.69 -18.64 9.29
CA LEU A 286 -21.30 -18.98 9.57
C LEU A 286 -21.12 -19.50 10.99
N VAL A 287 -20.29 -20.53 11.13
CA VAL A 287 -19.86 -21.09 12.41
C VAL A 287 -18.52 -20.50 12.82
N SER A 288 -18.47 -19.97 14.03
CA SER A 288 -17.26 -19.37 14.62
C SER A 288 -16.80 -20.15 15.85
N VAL A 289 -15.50 -20.18 16.09
CA VAL A 289 -14.87 -20.78 17.28
C VAL A 289 -14.72 -19.73 18.38
N LEU A 290 -15.23 -20.01 19.58
CA LEU A 290 -15.15 -19.14 20.75
C LEU A 290 -14.01 -19.56 21.70
N ASN A 291 -12.80 -19.68 21.18
CA ASN A 291 -11.63 -20.06 21.96
C ASN A 291 -10.44 -19.16 21.61
N PRO A 292 -9.87 -18.42 22.59
CA PRO A 292 -8.75 -17.50 22.37
C PRO A 292 -7.50 -18.16 21.79
N LYS A 293 -7.36 -19.48 21.95
CA LYS A 293 -6.24 -20.26 21.38
C LYS A 293 -6.15 -20.13 19.85
N PHE A 294 -7.29 -19.95 19.19
CA PHE A 294 -7.34 -19.87 17.73
C PHE A 294 -7.24 -18.42 17.27
N ARG A 295 -6.26 -18.12 16.45
CA ARG A 295 -6.08 -16.80 15.86
C ARG A 295 -7.20 -16.43 14.88
N HIS A 296 -7.61 -17.40 14.08
CA HIS A 296 -8.72 -17.28 13.14
C HIS A 296 -9.98 -17.86 13.79
N LYS A 297 -11.15 -17.42 13.36
CA LYS A 297 -12.38 -17.72 14.09
C LYS A 297 -13.44 -18.46 13.30
N LEU A 298 -13.50 -18.29 11.97
CA LEU A 298 -14.52 -18.90 11.13
C LEU A 298 -14.12 -20.34 10.75
N CYS A 299 -15.00 -21.31 11.00
CA CYS A 299 -14.66 -22.71 10.76
C CYS A 299 -15.63 -23.45 9.84
N GLY A 300 -16.81 -22.91 9.55
CA GLY A 300 -17.77 -23.60 8.72
C GLY A 300 -18.99 -22.78 8.34
N MET A 301 -19.87 -23.37 7.54
CA MET A 301 -21.14 -22.81 7.11
C MET A 301 -22.26 -23.82 7.34
N HIS A 302 -23.31 -23.39 8.01
CA HIS A 302 -24.49 -24.22 8.30
C HIS A 302 -25.22 -24.58 7.02
N VAL A 303 -25.55 -25.84 6.85
CA VAL A 303 -26.20 -26.35 5.64
C VAL A 303 -27.40 -27.25 5.90
N ALA A 304 -27.53 -27.79 7.10
CA ALA A 304 -28.63 -28.67 7.46
C ALA A 304 -28.87 -28.70 8.98
N GLY A 305 -30.08 -29.03 9.35
CA GLY A 305 -30.45 -29.31 10.75
C GLY A 305 -31.63 -30.27 10.81
N HIS A 306 -31.73 -30.96 11.91
CA HIS A 306 -32.93 -31.73 12.23
C HIS A 306 -33.19 -31.75 13.75
N THR A 307 -34.44 -31.96 14.09
CA THR A 307 -34.85 -32.16 15.47
C THR A 307 -35.15 -33.64 15.76
N TYR A 308 -34.76 -34.09 16.91
CA TYR A 308 -35.07 -35.44 17.36
C TYR A 308 -35.64 -35.42 18.80
N PRO A 309 -36.63 -36.31 19.09
CA PRO A 309 -37.23 -36.35 20.40
C PRO A 309 -36.26 -36.99 21.42
N THR A 310 -35.99 -36.30 22.51
CA THR A 310 -35.26 -36.83 23.67
C THR A 310 -35.97 -36.49 24.93
N GLY A 311 -36.51 -37.52 25.66
CA GLY A 311 -37.03 -37.36 27.01
C GLY A 311 -38.09 -36.29 27.18
N GLY A 312 -39.00 -36.10 26.22
CA GLY A 312 -40.10 -35.14 26.26
C GLY A 312 -39.77 -33.72 25.76
N THR A 313 -38.55 -33.48 25.33
CA THR A 313 -38.11 -32.21 24.68
C THR A 313 -37.53 -32.48 23.30
N ASN A 314 -37.89 -31.66 22.32
CA ASN A 314 -37.28 -31.72 21.01
C ASN A 314 -35.90 -31.04 21.11
N ARG A 315 -34.85 -31.76 20.78
CA ARG A 315 -33.49 -31.19 20.65
C ARG A 315 -33.13 -31.11 19.18
N GLY A 316 -32.57 -29.96 18.79
CA GLY A 316 -32.05 -29.74 17.44
C GLY A 316 -30.57 -30.10 17.31
N ILE A 317 -30.21 -30.62 16.15
CA ILE A 317 -28.81 -30.77 15.76
C ILE A 317 -28.62 -29.97 14.48
N GLY A 318 -27.62 -29.10 14.45
CA GLY A 318 -27.15 -28.42 13.24
C GLY A 318 -25.94 -29.11 12.65
N TYR A 319 -25.83 -29.04 11.33
CA TYR A 319 -24.67 -29.53 10.58
C TYR A 319 -24.09 -28.40 9.72
N ALA A 320 -22.77 -28.23 9.80
CA ALA A 320 -22.06 -27.27 8.96
C ALA A 320 -20.98 -27.96 8.12
N VAL A 321 -20.77 -27.48 6.92
CA VAL A 321 -19.62 -27.86 6.12
C VAL A 321 -18.38 -27.16 6.67
N PRO A 322 -17.32 -27.92 7.02
CA PRO A 322 -16.07 -27.33 7.50
C PRO A 322 -15.38 -26.57 6.35
N ILE A 323 -15.03 -25.34 6.60
CA ILE A 323 -14.38 -24.46 5.65
C ILE A 323 -13.04 -24.02 6.20
N THR A 324 -11.96 -24.22 5.45
CA THR A 324 -10.64 -23.71 5.77
C THR A 324 -10.18 -22.70 4.75
N ARG A 325 -9.27 -21.83 5.16
CA ARG A 325 -8.65 -20.83 4.29
C ARG A 325 -8.03 -21.47 3.05
N GLU A 326 -7.23 -22.55 3.24
CA GLU A 326 -6.57 -23.26 2.15
C GLU A 326 -7.55 -23.90 1.18
N ARG A 327 -8.70 -24.37 1.68
CA ARG A 327 -9.76 -24.92 0.81
C ARG A 327 -10.40 -23.84 -0.03
N LEU A 328 -10.73 -22.69 0.56
CA LEU A 328 -11.27 -21.55 -0.20
C LEU A 328 -10.27 -21.04 -1.23
N GLU A 329 -9.02 -20.87 -0.86
CA GLU A 329 -7.95 -20.45 -1.76
C GLU A 329 -7.73 -21.47 -2.89
N LYS A 330 -7.80 -22.76 -2.59
CA LYS A 330 -7.72 -23.82 -3.61
C LYS A 330 -8.88 -23.75 -4.61
N CYS A 331 -10.09 -23.45 -4.15
CA CYS A 331 -11.26 -23.32 -5.02
C CYS A 331 -11.22 -22.09 -5.91
N MET A 332 -10.52 -21.07 -5.45
CA MET A 332 -10.31 -19.82 -6.19
C MET A 332 -9.01 -19.83 -7.00
N ARG A 333 -8.31 -20.97 -7.08
CA ARG A 333 -7.11 -21.10 -7.92
C ARG A 333 -7.40 -20.70 -9.36
N GLY A 334 -6.69 -19.74 -9.83
CA GLY A 334 -6.90 -18.97 -11.04
C GLY A 334 -6.99 -17.48 -10.74
N VAL A 335 -7.10 -17.09 -9.44
CA VAL A 335 -7.22 -15.70 -8.98
C VAL A 335 -6.13 -15.37 -7.96
N ASP A 336 -4.97 -15.98 -8.06
CA ASP A 336 -3.81 -15.62 -7.25
C ASP A 336 -3.08 -14.45 -7.92
N LEU A 337 -3.39 -13.23 -7.48
CA LEU A 337 -2.81 -11.98 -7.98
C LEU A 337 -1.28 -12.00 -8.04
N MET A 338 -0.64 -12.70 -7.09
CA MET A 338 0.82 -12.81 -7.05
C MET A 338 1.40 -13.56 -8.24
N TYR A 339 0.61 -14.40 -8.91
CA TYR A 339 1.08 -15.32 -9.96
C TYR A 339 0.51 -15.05 -11.34
N GLN A 340 -0.56 -14.28 -11.44
CA GLN A 340 -1.23 -14.02 -12.72
C GLN A 340 -0.75 -12.76 -13.42
N VAL A 341 -0.19 -11.81 -12.68
CA VAL A 341 0.42 -10.61 -13.25
C VAL A 341 1.88 -10.88 -13.59
N SER A 342 2.08 -11.90 -14.37
CA SER A 342 3.31 -12.13 -15.13
C SER A 342 3.22 -11.33 -16.44
N PRO A 343 4.35 -11.00 -17.09
CA PRO A 343 4.30 -10.45 -18.45
C PRO A 343 3.54 -11.34 -19.45
N ASN A 344 3.33 -12.59 -19.10
CA ASN A 344 2.48 -13.54 -19.84
C ASN A 344 1.09 -13.61 -19.19
N ILE A 345 0.31 -12.56 -19.33
CA ILE A 345 -1.08 -12.55 -18.89
C ILE A 345 -1.86 -13.51 -19.78
N PRO A 346 -2.66 -14.43 -19.20
CA PRO A 346 -3.48 -15.34 -19.99
C PRO A 346 -4.35 -14.60 -20.98
N GLU A 347 -4.43 -15.10 -22.20
CA GLU A 347 -5.22 -14.50 -23.30
C GLU A 347 -6.71 -14.28 -22.92
N GLU A 348 -7.21 -15.10 -22.01
CA GLU A 348 -8.57 -14.98 -21.44
C GLU A 348 -8.80 -13.68 -20.66
N CYS A 349 -7.73 -13.08 -20.11
CA CYS A 349 -7.82 -11.77 -19.42
C CYS A 349 -7.84 -10.61 -20.42
N LEU A 350 -7.46 -10.81 -21.68
CA LEU A 350 -7.36 -9.78 -22.69
C LEU A 350 -8.71 -9.41 -23.33
N ASN A 351 -9.74 -10.19 -23.11
CA ASN A 351 -11.07 -10.00 -23.72
C ASN A 351 -12.06 -9.22 -22.83
N ALA A 352 -11.62 -8.71 -21.67
CA ALA A 352 -12.48 -7.89 -20.84
C ALA A 352 -12.64 -6.49 -21.46
N GLU A 353 -13.87 -5.99 -21.55
CA GLU A 353 -14.11 -4.60 -21.92
C GLU A 353 -13.48 -3.69 -20.87
N ILE A 354 -12.43 -3.00 -21.26
CA ILE A 354 -11.71 -2.08 -20.42
C ILE A 354 -12.33 -0.69 -20.62
N PRO A 355 -12.82 -0.04 -19.57
CA PRO A 355 -13.37 1.29 -19.70
C PRO A 355 -12.28 2.27 -20.13
N VAL A 356 -12.67 3.23 -20.94
CA VAL A 356 -11.84 4.25 -21.61
C VAL A 356 -10.49 4.52 -20.96
N TYR A 357 -9.41 4.09 -21.63
CA TYR A 357 -8.05 4.32 -21.19
C TYR A 357 -7.28 5.25 -22.09
N PRO A 358 -6.27 5.90 -21.51
CA PRO A 358 -5.35 6.68 -22.32
C PRO A 358 -4.73 5.80 -23.39
N GLN A 359 -4.67 6.34 -24.59
CA GLN A 359 -4.00 5.71 -25.73
C GLN A 359 -2.50 5.95 -25.70
N GLY A 360 -1.75 5.33 -26.60
CA GLY A 360 -0.31 5.52 -26.75
C GLY A 360 0.50 4.58 -25.86
N ASN A 361 1.16 5.13 -24.84
CA ASN A 361 2.09 4.34 -24.00
C ASN A 361 1.42 3.47 -22.94
N PHE A 362 0.12 3.53 -22.83
CA PHE A 362 -0.69 2.70 -21.95
C PHE A 362 -1.31 1.58 -22.76
N ILE A 363 -0.96 0.35 -22.41
CA ILE A 363 -1.46 -0.84 -23.10
C ILE A 363 -2.43 -1.54 -22.15
N PRO A 364 -3.74 -1.53 -22.42
CA PRO A 364 -4.69 -2.28 -21.61
C PRO A 364 -4.42 -3.78 -21.72
N ILE A 365 -4.45 -4.47 -20.58
CA ILE A 365 -4.17 -5.91 -20.50
C ILE A 365 -5.42 -6.70 -20.18
N GLY A 366 -6.25 -6.19 -19.27
CA GLY A 366 -7.44 -6.88 -18.83
C GLY A 366 -8.05 -6.33 -17.55
N THR A 367 -8.89 -7.11 -16.91
CA THR A 367 -9.52 -6.82 -15.62
C THR A 367 -9.22 -7.92 -14.62
N LEU A 368 -9.13 -7.56 -13.34
CA LEU A 368 -9.05 -8.52 -12.25
C LEU A 368 -10.44 -9.07 -11.97
N GLU A 369 -10.63 -10.36 -12.15
CA GLU A 369 -11.88 -11.05 -11.86
C GLU A 369 -11.85 -11.66 -10.46
N GLY A 370 -13.00 -11.53 -9.74
CA GLY A 370 -13.22 -12.19 -8.46
C GLY A 370 -12.30 -11.75 -7.32
N GLU A 371 -11.55 -10.69 -7.54
CA GLU A 371 -10.60 -10.17 -6.56
C GLU A 371 -11.06 -8.84 -5.98
N ASP A 372 -10.80 -8.66 -4.68
CA ASP A 372 -11.03 -7.40 -4.02
C ASP A 372 -9.97 -6.39 -4.46
N SER A 373 -10.31 -5.50 -5.35
CA SER A 373 -9.45 -4.36 -5.63
C SER A 373 -9.59 -3.35 -4.48
N PRO A 374 -8.51 -3.09 -3.72
CA PRO A 374 -8.54 -2.11 -2.64
C PRO A 374 -8.90 -0.70 -3.11
N LEU A 375 -8.94 -0.47 -4.41
CA LEU A 375 -9.18 0.82 -5.04
C LEU A 375 -10.64 1.02 -5.47
N THR A 376 -11.38 -0.07 -5.69
CA THR A 376 -12.77 -0.03 -6.20
C THR A 376 -13.84 -0.22 -5.14
N SER A 377 -13.48 -0.57 -3.92
CA SER A 377 -14.41 -0.98 -2.86
C SER A 377 -15.33 0.12 -2.31
N GLY A 378 -15.66 1.15 -3.07
CA GLY A 378 -16.53 2.25 -2.60
C GLY A 378 -15.96 3.02 -1.41
N LYS A 379 -14.67 2.85 -1.09
CA LYS A 379 -13.98 3.58 -0.04
C LYS A 379 -13.88 5.03 -0.46
N VAL A 380 -14.55 5.91 0.26
CA VAL A 380 -14.28 7.33 0.16
C VAL A 380 -12.88 7.53 0.74
N LEU A 381 -11.92 7.78 -0.13
CA LEU A 381 -10.59 8.24 0.28
C LEU A 381 -10.78 9.58 1.00
N SER A 382 -10.13 9.76 2.13
CA SER A 382 -10.14 11.00 2.87
C SER A 382 -8.72 11.47 3.12
N HIS A 383 -8.57 12.80 3.22
CA HIS A 383 -7.29 13.38 3.59
C HIS A 383 -6.97 13.12 5.05
N ASP A 384 -5.69 12.95 5.37
CA ASP A 384 -5.14 12.85 6.72
C ASP A 384 -4.79 14.23 7.31
N PHE A 385 -5.20 15.31 6.65
CA PHE A 385 -5.02 16.69 7.06
C PHE A 385 -6.25 17.54 6.75
N GLY A 386 -6.34 18.70 7.37
CA GLY A 386 -7.40 19.67 7.17
C GLY A 386 -7.04 21.05 7.66
N PRO A 387 -7.99 22.01 7.62
CA PRO A 387 -7.74 23.38 8.07
C PRO A 387 -7.34 23.42 9.55
N SER A 388 -6.35 24.27 9.87
CA SER A 388 -5.98 24.54 11.25
C SER A 388 -7.02 25.44 11.95
N LEU A 389 -6.91 25.54 13.29
CA LEU A 389 -7.76 26.42 14.07
C LEU A 389 -7.54 27.92 13.80
N ILE A 390 -6.42 28.27 13.15
CA ILE A 390 -6.02 29.63 12.81
C ILE A 390 -5.88 29.85 11.30
N SER A 391 -6.48 28.98 10.51
CA SER A 391 -6.43 29.09 9.05
C SER A 391 -6.82 30.49 8.57
N GLY A 392 -6.04 31.06 7.67
CA GLY A 392 -6.21 32.42 7.15
C GLY A 392 -5.58 33.54 7.98
N CYS A 393 -4.86 33.22 9.06
CA CYS A 393 -4.30 34.26 9.96
C CYS A 393 -3.14 35.07 9.34
N LEU A 394 -2.34 34.49 8.47
CA LEU A 394 -1.25 35.18 7.76
C LEU A 394 -1.64 35.53 6.33
N GLN A 395 -2.25 34.60 5.64
CA GLN A 395 -2.82 34.76 4.30
C GLN A 395 -4.02 33.83 4.11
N LYS A 396 -4.93 34.19 3.23
CA LYS A 396 -5.99 33.28 2.79
C LYS A 396 -5.33 32.02 2.15
N PRO A 397 -5.87 30.82 2.40
CA PRO A 397 -5.35 29.63 1.76
C PRO A 397 -5.31 29.77 0.24
N ILE A 398 -4.12 29.59 -0.33
CA ILE A 398 -3.89 29.53 -1.79
C ILE A 398 -3.86 28.09 -2.30
N MET A 399 -3.89 27.16 -1.40
CA MET A 399 -3.93 25.72 -1.64
C MET A 399 -5.21 25.14 -1.06
N ALA A 400 -5.63 24.01 -1.59
CA ALA A 400 -6.71 23.20 -1.02
C ALA A 400 -6.39 21.71 -1.16
N PRO A 401 -7.04 20.83 -0.38
CA PRO A 401 -6.94 19.40 -0.56
C PRO A 401 -7.32 18.99 -1.98
N SER A 402 -6.53 18.09 -2.57
CA SER A 402 -6.82 17.51 -3.90
C SER A 402 -8.14 16.75 -3.88
N ASN A 403 -8.80 16.65 -5.02
CA ASN A 403 -9.96 15.77 -5.17
C ASN A 403 -9.48 14.32 -5.24
N LEU A 404 -10.03 13.46 -4.40
CA LEU A 404 -9.61 12.06 -4.31
C LEU A 404 -10.51 11.09 -5.07
N TRP A 405 -11.61 11.59 -5.69
CA TRP A 405 -12.58 10.73 -6.34
C TRP A 405 -12.94 11.26 -7.73
N LYS A 406 -14.05 11.96 -7.84
CA LYS A 406 -14.58 12.47 -9.11
C LYS A 406 -14.71 13.98 -9.08
N VAL A 407 -14.49 14.63 -10.22
CA VAL A 407 -14.79 16.03 -10.48
C VAL A 407 -15.59 16.10 -11.78
N ASP A 408 -16.75 16.74 -11.76
CA ASP A 408 -17.68 16.83 -12.89
C ASP A 408 -18.04 15.47 -13.51
N GLY A 409 -18.13 14.42 -12.66
CA GLY A 409 -18.45 13.06 -13.07
C GLY A 409 -17.25 12.23 -13.54
N GLU A 410 -16.10 12.84 -13.80
CA GLU A 410 -14.87 12.15 -14.24
C GLU A 410 -14.01 11.71 -13.05
N ASP A 411 -13.48 10.49 -13.12
CA ASP A 411 -12.50 9.98 -12.15
C ASP A 411 -11.16 10.71 -12.29
N VAL A 412 -10.64 11.25 -11.18
CA VAL A 412 -9.42 12.09 -11.21
C VAL A 412 -8.15 11.30 -11.55
N VAL A 413 -8.10 10.01 -11.22
CA VAL A 413 -6.95 9.14 -11.54
C VAL A 413 -6.95 8.86 -13.04
N LEU A 414 -8.09 8.46 -13.61
CA LEU A 414 -8.23 8.19 -15.03
C LEU A 414 -7.97 9.46 -15.87
N LYS A 415 -8.45 10.61 -15.41
CA LYS A 415 -8.18 11.91 -16.05
C LYS A 415 -6.68 12.25 -16.07
N ASN A 416 -5.96 11.97 -14.99
CA ASN A 416 -4.51 12.19 -14.92
C ASN A 416 -3.74 11.23 -15.84
N LEU A 417 -4.15 9.96 -15.87
CA LEU A 417 -3.55 8.93 -16.73
C LEU A 417 -3.78 9.26 -18.21
N ALA A 418 -5.00 9.65 -18.60
CA ALA A 418 -5.33 10.07 -19.96
C ALA A 418 -4.37 11.14 -20.47
N LYS A 419 -4.15 12.18 -19.66
CA LYS A 419 -3.20 13.25 -19.97
C LYS A 419 -1.77 12.77 -20.18
N SER A 420 -1.31 11.80 -19.38
CA SER A 420 0.03 11.24 -19.48
C SER A 420 0.19 10.38 -20.75
N GLY A 421 -0.88 9.71 -21.19
CA GLY A 421 -0.90 8.87 -22.39
C GLY A 421 -0.89 9.60 -23.72
N GLU A 422 -1.28 10.88 -23.74
CA GLU A 422 -1.46 11.65 -25.00
C GLU A 422 -0.15 11.97 -25.75
N LYS A 423 0.98 12.00 -25.05
CA LYS A 423 2.26 12.37 -25.67
C LYS A 423 3.02 11.14 -26.11
N ASP A 424 3.51 11.16 -27.34
CA ASP A 424 4.39 10.14 -27.86
C ASP A 424 5.74 10.13 -27.13
N LEU A 425 6.34 8.96 -27.08
CA LEU A 425 7.66 8.74 -26.53
C LEU A 425 8.71 9.10 -27.57
N VAL A 426 9.65 9.96 -27.21
CA VAL A 426 10.78 10.30 -28.07
C VAL A 426 11.94 9.36 -27.78
N LEU A 427 12.43 8.66 -28.79
CA LEU A 427 13.63 7.84 -28.69
C LEU A 427 14.88 8.70 -28.86
N LEU A 428 15.78 8.56 -27.89
CA LEU A 428 17.07 9.25 -27.91
C LEU A 428 18.15 8.44 -28.66
N ASP A 429 19.19 9.11 -29.11
CA ASP A 429 20.36 8.43 -29.69
C ASP A 429 21.01 7.53 -28.62
N GLN A 430 20.93 6.23 -28.82
CA GLN A 430 21.33 5.24 -27.82
C GLN A 430 22.83 5.33 -27.44
N PRO A 431 23.80 5.50 -28.37
CA PRO A 431 25.20 5.67 -28.00
C PRO A 431 25.47 6.89 -27.13
N THR A 432 24.85 8.03 -27.45
CA THR A 432 24.96 9.26 -26.63
C THR A 432 24.33 9.09 -25.27
N LEU A 433 23.16 8.47 -25.19
CA LEU A 433 22.48 8.18 -23.97
C LEU A 433 23.29 7.24 -23.07
N GLN A 434 23.84 6.18 -23.62
CA GLN A 434 24.68 5.23 -22.89
C GLN A 434 25.96 5.91 -22.37
N THR A 435 26.56 6.81 -23.15
CA THR A 435 27.70 7.61 -22.70
C THR A 435 27.34 8.51 -21.54
N ALA A 436 26.18 9.18 -21.59
CA ALA A 436 25.72 10.06 -20.53
C ALA A 436 25.40 9.28 -19.23
N THR A 437 24.64 8.20 -19.30
CA THR A 437 24.27 7.39 -18.13
C THR A 437 25.49 6.72 -17.49
N THR A 438 26.42 6.20 -18.30
CA THR A 438 27.68 5.62 -17.80
C THR A 438 28.51 6.67 -17.04
N ALA A 439 28.59 7.89 -17.56
CA ALA A 439 29.34 8.95 -16.91
C ALA A 439 28.76 9.38 -15.56
N VAL A 440 27.43 9.40 -15.43
CA VAL A 440 26.75 9.67 -14.14
C VAL A 440 27.16 8.63 -13.11
N HIS A 441 27.07 7.35 -13.44
CA HIS A 441 27.39 6.27 -12.49
C HIS A 441 28.89 6.18 -12.20
N HIS A 442 29.72 6.45 -13.18
CA HIS A 442 31.17 6.56 -12.96
C HIS A 442 31.51 7.68 -11.97
N ASN A 443 30.87 8.85 -12.10
CA ASN A 443 31.04 9.94 -11.13
C ASN A 443 30.58 9.52 -9.73
N TYR A 444 29.43 8.86 -9.59
CA TYR A 444 28.92 8.38 -8.31
C TYR A 444 29.87 7.38 -7.64
N ILE A 445 30.38 6.41 -8.38
CA ILE A 445 31.33 5.42 -7.86
C ILE A 445 32.65 6.08 -7.45
N THR A 446 33.20 6.98 -8.28
CA THR A 446 34.46 7.68 -7.97
C THR A 446 34.34 8.46 -6.68
N LYS A 447 33.26 9.23 -6.49
CA LYS A 447 33.03 9.98 -5.24
C LYS A 447 32.77 9.06 -4.03
N SER A 448 32.20 7.88 -4.25
CA SER A 448 32.04 6.89 -3.19
C SER A 448 33.36 6.22 -2.79
N MET A 449 34.25 5.95 -3.76
CA MET A 449 35.61 5.44 -3.48
C MET A 449 36.42 6.40 -2.62
N ASP A 450 36.29 7.72 -2.86
CA ASP A 450 36.93 8.75 -2.02
C ASP A 450 36.47 8.66 -0.56
N LEU A 451 35.22 8.24 -0.31
CA LEU A 451 34.67 8.08 1.03
C LEU A 451 35.06 6.74 1.68
N LEU A 452 35.34 5.72 0.91
CA LEU A 452 35.87 4.46 1.40
C LEU A 452 37.25 4.69 2.04
N THR A 453 38.11 5.48 1.43
CA THR A 453 39.43 5.83 1.98
C THR A 453 39.34 6.65 3.25
N LYS A 454 38.23 7.36 3.50
CA LYS A 454 37.94 8.14 4.70
C LYS A 454 37.13 7.37 5.75
N GLU A 455 36.90 6.08 5.55
CA GLU A 455 36.13 5.21 6.44
C GLU A 455 34.67 5.65 6.67
N VAL A 456 34.12 6.48 5.79
CA VAL A 456 32.70 6.89 5.80
C VAL A 456 31.82 5.78 5.23
N LEU A 457 32.27 5.11 4.17
CA LEU A 457 31.69 3.91 3.60
C LEU A 457 32.52 2.68 3.93
N SER A 458 31.88 1.53 4.01
CA SER A 458 32.55 0.24 4.16
C SER A 458 32.67 -0.47 2.80
N PRO A 459 33.60 -1.44 2.66
CA PRO A 459 33.65 -2.28 1.47
C PRO A 459 32.33 -2.99 1.17
N MET A 460 31.51 -3.34 2.20
CA MET A 460 30.21 -3.97 2.05
C MET A 460 29.18 -3.07 1.35
N ASP A 461 29.36 -1.76 1.38
CA ASP A 461 28.50 -0.81 0.66
C ASP A 461 28.71 -0.84 -0.86
N PHE A 462 29.74 -1.57 -1.35
CA PHE A 462 29.99 -1.80 -2.79
C PHE A 462 29.51 -3.19 -3.26
N LEU A 463 29.12 -4.07 -2.35
CA LEU A 463 28.45 -5.31 -2.69
C LEU A 463 26.97 -5.01 -2.97
N PRO A 464 26.39 -5.43 -4.11
CA PRO A 464 24.99 -5.09 -4.44
C PRO A 464 23.96 -5.98 -3.70
N TYR A 465 24.13 -6.11 -2.39
CA TYR A 465 23.28 -6.90 -1.52
C TYR A 465 23.31 -6.41 -0.08
N LYS A 466 22.14 -6.23 0.52
CA LYS A 466 21.97 -6.03 1.96
C LYS A 466 21.15 -7.17 2.56
N PRO A 467 21.46 -7.60 3.80
CA PRO A 467 20.68 -8.63 4.47
C PRO A 467 19.24 -8.16 4.72
N LEU A 468 18.32 -9.11 4.80
CA LEU A 468 16.89 -8.87 4.99
C LEU A 468 16.61 -7.94 6.18
N PHE A 469 17.26 -8.14 7.30
CA PHE A 469 17.06 -7.33 8.49
C PHE A 469 17.40 -5.85 8.25
N GLU A 470 18.53 -5.56 7.61
CA GLU A 470 18.91 -4.19 7.25
C GLU A 470 17.94 -3.58 6.23
N ALA A 471 17.45 -4.40 5.30
CA ALA A 471 16.44 -3.93 4.33
C ALA A 471 15.14 -3.52 5.01
N VAL A 472 14.75 -4.15 6.11
CA VAL A 472 13.51 -3.87 6.86
C VAL A 472 13.71 -2.81 7.94
N LYS A 473 14.73 -2.97 8.80
CA LYS A 473 14.97 -2.09 9.96
C LYS A 473 15.91 -0.93 9.66
N GLY A 474 16.51 -0.92 8.48
CA GLY A 474 17.54 0.03 8.14
C GLY A 474 18.94 -0.40 8.63
N ASP A 475 19.95 0.29 8.13
CA ASP A 475 21.37 0.02 8.46
C ASP A 475 21.93 0.95 9.55
N GLY A 476 21.09 1.79 10.13
CA GLY A 476 21.47 2.76 11.15
C GLY A 476 22.26 3.98 10.63
N LYS A 477 22.55 4.04 9.33
CA LYS A 477 23.31 5.13 8.69
C LYS A 477 22.49 5.84 7.61
N TYR A 478 22.30 5.20 6.47
CA TYR A 478 21.67 5.81 5.30
C TYR A 478 20.32 5.18 4.93
N LEU A 479 20.12 3.91 5.21
CA LEU A 479 18.87 3.22 4.95
C LEU A 479 17.98 3.28 6.20
N LYS A 480 16.93 4.08 6.18
CA LYS A 480 15.96 4.18 7.30
C LYS A 480 15.08 2.92 7.38
N SER A 481 14.56 2.63 8.57
CA SER A 481 13.56 1.57 8.78
C SER A 481 12.33 1.78 7.90
N LEU A 482 11.69 0.68 7.49
CA LEU A 482 10.39 0.73 6.82
C LEU A 482 9.34 1.35 7.72
N VAL A 483 8.53 2.24 7.16
CA VAL A 483 7.38 2.82 7.88
C VAL A 483 6.24 1.80 7.87
N LEU A 484 6.00 1.17 9.02
CA LEU A 484 5.02 0.08 9.14
C LEU A 484 3.55 0.54 9.06
N SER A 485 3.27 1.81 9.30
CA SER A 485 1.91 2.37 9.23
C SER A 485 1.39 2.60 7.81
N THR A 486 2.25 2.60 6.80
CA THR A 486 1.86 2.84 5.41
C THR A 486 1.34 1.58 4.71
N SER A 487 0.58 1.77 3.63
CA SER A 487 0.00 0.66 2.85
C SER A 487 1.05 -0.39 2.43
N PRO A 488 0.73 -1.68 2.49
CA PRO A 488 1.60 -2.74 1.99
C PRO A 488 1.47 -2.97 0.47
N GLY A 489 0.59 -2.25 -0.24
CA GLY A 489 0.34 -2.46 -1.67
C GLY A 489 -0.41 -3.75 -1.99
N ILE A 490 -0.70 -3.98 -3.27
CA ILE A 490 -1.36 -5.21 -3.75
C ILE A 490 -0.33 -6.35 -3.85
N PRO A 491 -0.66 -7.58 -3.48
CA PRO A 491 -1.95 -8.06 -2.97
C PRO A 491 -2.11 -7.92 -1.45
N TRP A 492 -1.10 -7.46 -0.74
CA TRP A 492 -1.00 -7.46 0.71
C TRP A 492 -2.10 -6.65 1.40
N THR A 493 -2.60 -5.59 0.74
CA THR A 493 -3.73 -4.81 1.26
C THR A 493 -4.99 -5.66 1.42
N ALA A 494 -5.22 -6.60 0.51
CA ALA A 494 -6.35 -7.53 0.57
C ALA A 494 -6.14 -8.67 1.58
N LEU A 495 -4.89 -9.02 1.87
CA LEU A 495 -4.51 -10.13 2.75
C LEU A 495 -4.34 -9.74 4.23
N LYS A 496 -4.28 -8.44 4.53
CA LYS A 496 -4.10 -7.99 5.91
C LYS A 496 -5.30 -8.33 6.81
N SER A 497 -5.02 -8.69 8.05
CA SER A 497 -6.02 -9.06 9.06
C SER A 497 -5.91 -8.16 10.30
N GLY A 498 -6.77 -7.16 10.41
CA GLY A 498 -6.94 -6.36 11.62
C GLY A 498 -5.88 -5.27 11.86
N LEU A 499 -4.61 -5.53 11.74
CA LEU A 499 -3.55 -4.56 11.98
C LEU A 499 -3.37 -3.57 10.82
N PRO A 500 -3.15 -2.26 11.11
CA PRO A 500 -2.99 -1.26 10.06
C PRO A 500 -1.62 -1.33 9.39
N GLY A 501 -1.58 -0.99 8.11
CA GLY A 501 -0.34 -0.89 7.33
C GLY A 501 0.32 -2.25 7.08
N LYS A 502 1.62 -2.34 7.39
CA LYS A 502 2.47 -3.51 7.13
C LYS A 502 2.62 -4.45 8.33
N ARG A 503 2.00 -4.12 9.46
CA ARG A 503 2.19 -4.84 10.74
C ARG A 503 1.68 -6.28 10.76
N ASN A 504 0.83 -6.65 9.81
CA ASN A 504 0.45 -8.06 9.62
C ASN A 504 1.57 -8.93 9.05
N PHE A 505 2.54 -8.32 8.40
CA PHE A 505 3.57 -8.99 7.63
C PHE A 505 4.98 -8.81 8.20
N ILE A 506 5.18 -7.74 8.96
CA ILE A 506 6.47 -7.38 9.56
C ILE A 506 6.20 -6.94 11.00
N SER A 507 6.87 -7.61 11.96
CA SER A 507 6.80 -7.22 13.37
C SER A 507 7.59 -5.93 13.64
N GLU A 508 7.37 -5.31 14.80
CA GLU A 508 8.14 -4.13 15.23
C GLU A 508 9.65 -4.44 15.38
N GLU A 509 10.02 -5.71 15.66
CA GLU A 509 11.40 -6.19 15.69
C GLU A 509 12.01 -6.40 14.30
N GLY A 510 11.19 -6.34 13.23
CA GLY A 510 11.64 -6.52 11.85
C GLY A 510 11.63 -7.96 11.37
N ILE A 511 10.89 -8.84 12.04
CA ILE A 511 10.72 -10.25 11.65
C ILE A 511 9.53 -10.34 10.68
N LEU A 512 9.72 -11.04 9.57
CA LEU A 512 8.68 -11.30 8.59
C LEU A 512 7.79 -12.45 9.04
N SER A 513 6.48 -12.32 8.80
CA SER A 513 5.56 -13.46 8.95
C SER A 513 5.94 -14.57 7.96
N PRO A 514 5.66 -15.86 8.26
CA PRO A 514 6.03 -16.96 7.38
C PRO A 514 5.53 -16.80 5.94
N GLU A 515 4.28 -16.45 5.76
CA GLU A 515 3.67 -16.24 4.43
C GLU A 515 4.35 -15.12 3.64
N PHE A 516 4.68 -14.03 4.32
CA PHE A 516 5.35 -12.92 3.70
C PHE A 516 6.82 -13.24 3.39
N TYR A 517 7.50 -13.94 4.29
CA TYR A 517 8.85 -14.43 4.07
C TYR A 517 8.93 -15.33 2.83
N ASP A 518 8.03 -16.30 2.70
CA ASP A 518 7.97 -17.19 1.54
C ASP A 518 7.75 -16.41 0.23
N SER A 519 6.95 -15.36 0.27
CA SER A 519 6.75 -14.48 -0.89
C SER A 519 8.03 -13.72 -1.28
N VAL A 520 8.79 -13.23 -0.32
CA VAL A 520 10.09 -12.56 -0.57
C VAL A 520 11.08 -13.54 -1.18
N VAL A 521 11.22 -14.74 -0.58
CA VAL A 521 12.09 -15.81 -1.10
C VAL A 521 11.71 -16.18 -2.53
N LYS A 522 10.42 -16.38 -2.79
CA LYS A 522 9.92 -16.74 -4.12
C LYS A 522 10.19 -15.63 -5.14
N THR A 523 9.95 -14.38 -4.78
CA THR A 523 10.24 -13.23 -5.65
C THR A 523 11.73 -13.21 -6.03
N MET A 524 12.60 -13.38 -5.06
CA MET A 524 14.05 -13.42 -5.31
C MET A 524 14.46 -14.61 -6.18
N LYS A 525 13.89 -15.79 -5.97
CA LYS A 525 14.15 -16.99 -6.83
C LYS A 525 13.72 -16.76 -8.27
N ILE A 526 12.58 -16.12 -8.51
CA ILE A 526 12.10 -15.77 -9.85
C ILE A 526 13.09 -14.82 -10.53
N LEU A 527 13.48 -13.73 -9.85
CA LEU A 527 14.47 -12.78 -10.37
C LEU A 527 15.81 -13.45 -10.66
N ARG A 528 16.26 -14.33 -9.77
CA ARG A 528 17.49 -15.07 -9.92
C ARG A 528 17.46 -16.01 -11.13
N SER A 529 16.33 -16.63 -11.43
CA SER A 529 16.16 -17.48 -12.61
C SER A 529 16.22 -16.69 -13.94
N GLY A 530 16.25 -15.37 -13.89
CA GLY A 530 16.26 -14.50 -15.06
C GLY A 530 14.87 -14.24 -15.62
N GLN A 531 13.89 -14.16 -14.74
CA GLN A 531 12.49 -13.85 -15.07
C GLN A 531 12.03 -12.60 -14.31
N ARG A 532 11.06 -11.90 -14.88
CA ARG A 532 10.37 -10.82 -14.17
C ARG A 532 9.51 -11.40 -13.06
N ALA A 533 9.57 -10.77 -11.89
CA ALA A 533 8.68 -11.10 -10.79
C ALA A 533 7.27 -10.53 -11.04
N PRO A 534 6.21 -11.17 -10.52
CA PRO A 534 4.85 -10.64 -10.61
C PRO A 534 4.70 -9.46 -9.65
N ILE A 535 4.91 -8.26 -10.17
CA ILE A 535 4.78 -6.98 -9.44
C ILE A 535 3.62 -6.21 -10.03
N LEU A 536 2.66 -5.86 -9.19
CA LEU A 536 1.46 -5.13 -9.55
C LEU A 536 1.45 -3.79 -8.83
N TRP A 537 1.49 -2.71 -9.59
CA TRP A 537 1.47 -1.34 -9.08
C TRP A 537 0.03 -0.84 -8.96
N ALA A 538 -0.32 -0.24 -7.83
CA ALA A 538 -1.67 0.28 -7.61
C ALA A 538 -1.70 1.80 -7.71
N ASP A 539 -2.46 2.34 -8.64
CA ASP A 539 -2.61 3.78 -8.83
C ASP A 539 -3.79 4.33 -8.05
N ILE A 540 -3.52 5.33 -7.24
CA ILE A 540 -4.50 6.03 -6.42
C ILE A 540 -4.32 7.55 -6.50
N ALA A 541 -5.39 8.29 -6.22
CA ALA A 541 -5.33 9.74 -6.10
C ALA A 541 -4.45 10.14 -4.90
N LYS A 542 -3.49 11.04 -5.14
CA LYS A 542 -2.58 11.52 -4.10
C LYS A 542 -3.27 12.46 -3.14
N SER A 543 -3.25 12.11 -1.84
CA SER A 543 -3.68 13.00 -0.77
C SER A 543 -2.63 14.09 -0.55
N GLU A 544 -2.87 15.28 -1.09
CA GLU A 544 -1.97 16.43 -0.99
C GLU A 544 -2.74 17.76 -1.13
N ARG A 545 -2.07 18.85 -0.82
CA ARG A 545 -2.56 20.20 -1.11
C ARG A 545 -2.13 20.61 -2.51
N ARG A 546 -3.05 21.21 -3.25
CA ARG A 546 -2.82 21.71 -4.62
C ARG A 546 -3.29 23.16 -4.72
N PRO A 547 -2.72 23.96 -5.64
CA PRO A 547 -3.26 25.26 -5.99
C PRO A 547 -4.76 25.22 -6.30
N LEU A 548 -5.51 26.24 -5.89
CA LEU A 548 -6.97 26.28 -5.99
C LEU A 548 -7.48 26.01 -7.41
N GLU A 549 -6.83 26.58 -8.43
CA GLU A 549 -7.19 26.38 -9.84
C GLU A 549 -7.00 24.92 -10.31
N LYS A 550 -6.00 24.23 -9.74
CA LYS A 550 -5.76 22.81 -10.06
C LYS A 550 -6.76 21.90 -9.39
N VAL A 551 -7.19 22.26 -8.17
CA VAL A 551 -8.26 21.53 -7.47
C VAL A 551 -9.59 21.70 -8.19
N ALA A 552 -9.94 22.91 -8.58
CA ALA A 552 -11.15 23.22 -9.33
C ALA A 552 -11.20 22.47 -10.68
N ALA A 553 -10.06 22.33 -11.34
CA ALA A 553 -9.94 21.61 -12.61
C ALA A 553 -9.82 20.07 -12.46
N GLY A 554 -9.90 19.52 -11.25
CA GLY A 554 -9.75 18.07 -11.01
C GLY A 554 -8.35 17.52 -11.34
N LYS A 555 -7.32 18.37 -11.35
CA LYS A 555 -5.94 17.97 -11.67
C LYS A 555 -5.24 17.39 -10.44
N THR A 556 -5.68 16.22 -10.02
CA THR A 556 -5.07 15.46 -8.92
C THR A 556 -3.91 14.63 -9.44
N ARG A 557 -2.78 14.62 -8.73
CA ARG A 557 -1.67 13.71 -9.07
C ARG A 557 -2.00 12.29 -8.63
N THR A 558 -1.52 11.33 -9.38
CA THR A 558 -1.57 9.91 -9.04
C THR A 558 -0.35 9.53 -8.21
N ILE A 559 -0.54 8.70 -7.21
CA ILE A 559 0.54 8.00 -6.53
C ILE A 559 0.40 6.52 -6.83
N THR A 560 1.52 5.90 -7.16
CA THR A 560 1.58 4.47 -7.48
C THR A 560 2.12 3.72 -6.27
N SER A 561 1.34 2.82 -5.71
CA SER A 561 1.74 2.04 -4.53
C SER A 561 2.54 0.81 -4.94
N SER A 562 3.72 0.63 -4.33
CA SER A 562 4.56 -0.56 -4.50
C SER A 562 4.07 -1.72 -3.63
N PRO A 563 4.03 -2.95 -4.14
CA PRO A 563 3.78 -4.12 -3.30
C PRO A 563 4.95 -4.36 -2.33
N LEU A 564 4.62 -4.74 -1.09
CA LEU A 564 5.58 -4.83 0.01
C LEU A 564 6.76 -5.79 -0.28
N HIS A 565 6.49 -6.93 -0.91
CA HIS A 565 7.56 -7.90 -1.27
C HIS A 565 8.56 -7.29 -2.27
N ALA A 566 8.08 -6.54 -3.28
CA ALA A 566 8.94 -5.82 -4.21
C ALA A 566 9.75 -4.72 -3.49
N THR A 567 9.13 -4.00 -2.55
CA THR A 567 9.82 -2.99 -1.74
C THR A 567 10.96 -3.61 -0.93
N VAL A 568 10.72 -4.73 -0.25
CA VAL A 568 11.76 -5.40 0.56
C VAL A 568 12.89 -5.91 -0.33
N VAL A 569 12.58 -6.60 -1.43
CA VAL A 569 13.59 -7.09 -2.38
C VAL A 569 14.39 -5.94 -3.01
N SER A 570 13.73 -4.86 -3.39
CA SER A 570 14.41 -3.65 -3.91
C SER A 570 15.36 -3.06 -2.86
N ARG A 571 14.97 -3.01 -1.59
CA ARG A 571 15.83 -2.51 -0.50
C ARG A 571 17.05 -3.40 -0.27
N MET A 572 16.91 -4.71 -0.44
CA MET A 572 18.04 -5.64 -0.36
C MET A 572 19.04 -5.41 -1.51
N LEU A 573 18.57 -5.24 -2.73
CA LEU A 573 19.42 -5.16 -3.92
C LEU A 573 19.95 -3.75 -4.23
N TYR A 574 19.15 -2.69 -3.97
CA TYR A 574 19.53 -1.29 -4.21
C TYR A 574 20.04 -0.56 -2.97
N GLY A 575 19.85 -1.12 -1.77
CA GLY A 575 20.26 -0.48 -0.51
C GLY A 575 21.71 0.01 -0.51
N PRO A 576 22.70 -0.79 -0.97
CA PRO A 576 24.10 -0.34 -1.06
C PRO A 576 24.30 0.86 -1.99
N ALA A 577 23.67 0.85 -3.17
CA ALA A 577 23.75 1.96 -4.12
C ALA A 577 23.14 3.26 -3.55
N MET A 578 22.02 3.15 -2.83
CA MET A 578 21.41 4.28 -2.14
C MET A 578 22.31 4.82 -1.01
N ALA A 579 22.92 3.94 -0.22
CA ALA A 579 23.86 4.33 0.82
C ALA A 579 25.05 5.12 0.23
N ARG A 580 25.62 4.64 -0.87
CA ARG A 580 26.72 5.35 -1.56
C ARG A 580 26.29 6.71 -2.08
N GLN A 581 25.11 6.80 -2.70
CA GLN A 581 24.57 8.06 -3.23
C GLN A 581 24.34 9.09 -2.12
N PHE A 582 23.78 8.68 -0.99
CA PHE A 582 23.52 9.56 0.15
C PHE A 582 24.82 9.98 0.86
N ALA A 583 25.78 9.07 1.00
CA ALA A 583 27.08 9.36 1.61
C ALA A 583 27.88 10.38 0.81
N SER A 584 27.93 10.25 -0.51
CA SER A 584 28.70 11.13 -1.40
C SER A 584 27.91 12.32 -1.95
N ARG A 585 26.73 12.60 -1.37
CA ARG A 585 25.82 13.68 -1.80
C ARG A 585 26.54 15.01 -2.05
N ILE A 586 25.98 15.85 -2.86
CA ILE A 586 26.49 17.13 -3.36
C ILE A 586 27.67 16.93 -4.32
N THR A 587 28.75 16.30 -3.87
CA THR A 587 29.96 16.10 -4.71
C THR A 587 29.71 15.14 -5.86
N ASN A 588 28.75 14.24 -5.72
CA ASN A 588 28.29 13.32 -6.76
C ASN A 588 27.15 13.88 -7.64
N THR A 589 26.83 15.17 -7.51
CA THR A 589 25.70 15.84 -8.19
C THR A 589 24.31 15.51 -7.69
N SER A 590 24.16 14.77 -6.57
CA SER A 590 22.87 14.44 -5.95
C SER A 590 22.68 15.17 -4.64
N SER A 591 21.51 15.80 -4.44
CA SER A 591 21.10 16.37 -3.15
C SER A 591 20.33 15.37 -2.26
N LEU A 592 20.14 14.12 -2.71
CA LEU A 592 19.48 13.12 -1.88
C LEU A 592 20.26 12.84 -0.59
N GLY A 593 19.57 12.93 0.54
CA GLY A 593 20.17 12.77 1.87
C GLY A 593 20.78 14.05 2.45
N CYS A 594 20.68 15.20 1.75
CA CYS A 594 21.14 16.50 2.27
C CYS A 594 20.26 16.99 3.40
N ASN A 595 20.90 17.44 4.48
CA ASN A 595 20.29 18.30 5.48
C ASN A 595 20.58 19.77 5.11
N ILE A 596 19.64 20.42 4.44
CA ILE A 596 19.81 21.78 3.92
C ILE A 596 20.07 22.83 5.00
N TYR A 597 19.74 22.56 6.26
CA TYR A 597 19.94 23.46 7.38
C TYR A 597 21.36 23.35 7.97
N SER A 598 22.02 22.20 7.79
CA SER A 598 23.38 22.00 8.31
C SER A 598 24.40 22.86 7.58
N TYR A 599 25.52 23.18 8.25
CA TYR A 599 26.66 23.83 7.61
C TYR A 599 27.25 22.95 6.50
N GLN A 600 27.46 21.66 6.82
CA GLN A 600 28.07 20.71 5.88
C GLN A 600 27.32 20.64 4.55
N ASP A 601 26.00 20.48 4.60
CA ASP A 601 25.19 20.28 3.39
C ASP A 601 24.67 21.61 2.83
N GLY A 602 24.10 22.49 3.65
CA GLY A 602 23.52 23.74 3.17
C GLY A 602 24.56 24.70 2.62
N HIS A 603 25.66 24.91 3.36
CA HIS A 603 26.78 25.71 2.86
C HIS A 603 27.48 24.98 1.70
N GLY A 604 27.75 23.68 1.88
CA GLY A 604 28.42 22.87 0.87
C GLY A 604 27.70 22.84 -0.47
N LEU A 605 26.37 22.81 -0.48
CA LEU A 605 25.57 22.88 -1.71
C LEU A 605 25.77 24.23 -2.44
N GLY A 606 25.70 25.34 -1.70
CA GLY A 606 25.93 26.65 -2.29
C GLY A 606 27.37 26.84 -2.80
N ASP A 607 28.35 26.41 -2.01
CA ASP A 607 29.75 26.47 -2.39
C ASP A 607 30.05 25.65 -3.66
N HIS A 608 29.45 24.46 -3.76
CA HIS A 608 29.58 23.60 -4.94
C HIS A 608 28.86 24.19 -6.15
N CYS A 609 27.61 24.60 -6.02
CA CYS A 609 26.76 25.00 -7.14
C CYS A 609 27.07 26.42 -7.63
N PHE A 610 27.69 27.28 -6.84
CA PHE A 610 28.05 28.67 -7.24
C PHE A 610 29.53 28.83 -7.53
N ALA A 611 30.23 27.75 -7.84
CA ALA A 611 31.64 27.80 -8.21
C ALA A 611 31.91 28.54 -9.53
N PHE A 612 30.90 28.63 -10.43
CA PHE A 612 30.97 29.39 -11.66
C PHE A 612 29.97 30.57 -11.63
N PRO A 613 30.21 31.65 -12.44
CA PRO A 613 29.41 32.86 -12.36
C PRO A 613 28.04 32.77 -13.05
N ASN A 614 27.89 31.86 -14.00
CA ASN A 614 26.71 31.74 -14.85
C ASN A 614 25.73 30.73 -14.26
N ILE A 615 24.71 31.19 -13.55
CA ILE A 615 23.83 30.33 -12.75
C ILE A 615 22.50 30.09 -13.47
N GLY A 616 22.05 28.86 -13.45
CA GLY A 616 20.76 28.41 -13.98
C GLY A 616 20.07 27.42 -13.08
N ASP A 617 18.76 27.42 -13.16
CA ASP A 617 17.86 26.44 -12.57
C ASP A 617 16.66 26.21 -13.48
N GLY A 618 15.83 25.26 -13.17
CA GLY A 618 14.62 25.01 -13.89
C GLY A 618 13.83 23.85 -13.32
N ASP A 619 12.67 23.61 -13.92
CA ASP A 619 11.79 22.55 -13.57
C ASP A 619 11.21 21.87 -14.80
N PHE A 620 10.89 20.59 -14.70
CA PHE A 620 10.28 19.83 -15.77
C PHE A 620 8.78 19.66 -15.56
N LYS A 621 8.01 19.88 -16.62
CA LYS A 621 6.57 19.64 -16.56
C LYS A 621 6.26 18.17 -16.76
N SER A 622 5.47 17.61 -15.82
CA SER A 622 5.05 16.19 -15.88
C SER A 622 6.22 15.20 -16.00
N TRP A 623 7.27 15.42 -15.22
CA TRP A 623 8.50 14.63 -15.23
C TRP A 623 8.23 13.12 -15.17
N ASP A 624 7.50 12.66 -14.15
CA ASP A 624 7.22 11.23 -13.93
C ASP A 624 6.54 10.58 -15.14
N GLY A 625 5.64 11.31 -15.82
CA GLY A 625 4.92 10.82 -17.00
C GLY A 625 5.65 11.02 -18.34
N ASN A 626 6.88 11.52 -18.33
CA ASN A 626 7.67 11.77 -19.54
C ASN A 626 9.04 11.05 -19.54
N THR A 627 9.31 10.23 -18.52
CA THR A 627 10.55 9.44 -18.43
C THR A 627 10.34 8.08 -19.07
N GLY A 628 10.79 7.93 -20.31
CA GLY A 628 10.57 6.72 -21.11
C GLY A 628 11.38 5.52 -20.66
N HIS A 629 10.92 4.33 -21.02
CA HIS A 629 11.58 3.05 -20.72
C HIS A 629 13.03 2.98 -21.17
N GLN A 630 13.38 3.60 -22.32
CA GLN A 630 14.75 3.64 -22.83
C GLN A 630 15.71 4.30 -21.83
N MET A 631 15.30 5.42 -21.24
CA MET A 631 16.09 6.14 -20.25
C MET A 631 16.26 5.33 -18.95
N ILE A 632 15.17 4.77 -18.44
CA ILE A 632 15.19 3.96 -17.20
C ILE A 632 16.10 2.75 -17.38
N TYR A 633 15.95 2.07 -18.51
CA TYR A 633 16.74 0.88 -18.81
C TYR A 633 18.23 1.19 -19.01
N SER A 634 18.55 2.26 -19.76
CA SER A 634 19.93 2.69 -19.98
C SER A 634 20.60 3.14 -18.68
N ASN A 635 19.87 3.84 -17.82
CA ASN A 635 20.37 4.23 -16.50
C ASN A 635 20.75 3.00 -15.66
N GLU A 636 19.86 2.01 -15.56
CA GLU A 636 20.12 0.79 -14.76
C GLU A 636 21.23 -0.08 -15.36
N SER A 637 21.28 -0.23 -16.67
CA SER A 637 22.33 -1.00 -17.36
C SER A 637 23.70 -0.38 -17.11
N SER A 638 23.82 0.93 -17.19
CA SER A 638 25.06 1.66 -16.89
C SER A 638 25.45 1.52 -15.41
N ALA A 639 24.47 1.64 -14.50
CA ALA A 639 24.70 1.44 -13.07
C ALA A 639 25.28 0.05 -12.79
N ALA A 640 24.68 -1.01 -13.36
CA ALA A 640 25.11 -2.38 -13.14
C ALA A 640 26.54 -2.63 -13.62
N VAL A 641 26.92 -2.13 -14.79
CA VAL A 641 28.30 -2.27 -15.32
C VAL A 641 29.31 -1.57 -14.41
N ILE A 642 29.07 -0.30 -14.08
CA ILE A 642 30.00 0.48 -13.26
C ILE A 642 30.12 -0.06 -11.83
N GLU A 643 29.01 -0.52 -11.25
CA GLU A 643 29.02 -1.14 -9.92
C GLU A 643 29.74 -2.49 -9.91
N LEU A 644 29.64 -3.25 -10.99
CA LEU A 644 30.38 -4.51 -11.13
C LEU A 644 31.89 -4.26 -11.20
N ASP A 645 32.34 -3.29 -11.98
CA ASP A 645 33.74 -2.89 -12.08
C ASP A 645 34.30 -2.42 -10.71
N ALA A 646 33.49 -1.66 -9.95
CA ALA A 646 33.85 -1.25 -8.61
C ALA A 646 33.96 -2.44 -7.65
N CYS A 647 32.99 -3.37 -7.71
CA CYS A 647 33.02 -4.60 -6.90
C CYS A 647 34.23 -5.47 -7.24
N GLU A 648 34.60 -5.58 -8.52
CA GLU A 648 35.80 -6.32 -8.97
C GLU A 648 37.06 -5.69 -8.39
N SER A 649 37.21 -4.37 -8.49
CA SER A 649 38.38 -3.65 -7.95
C SER A 649 38.53 -3.75 -6.43
N LEU A 650 37.42 -3.97 -5.69
CA LEU A 650 37.38 -4.11 -4.24
C LEU A 650 37.19 -5.56 -3.78
N SER A 651 37.17 -6.53 -4.69
CA SER A 651 36.80 -7.92 -4.39
C SER A 651 37.68 -8.58 -3.33
N ASP A 652 38.99 -8.29 -3.31
CA ASP A 652 39.92 -8.74 -2.27
C ASP A 652 39.54 -8.22 -0.88
N LEU A 653 39.15 -6.96 -0.80
CA LEU A 653 38.81 -6.32 0.45
C LEU A 653 37.43 -6.78 0.96
N ILE A 654 36.46 -6.88 0.06
CA ILE A 654 35.12 -7.37 0.38
C ILE A 654 35.19 -8.84 0.82
N SER A 655 35.93 -9.69 0.11
CA SER A 655 36.03 -11.13 0.43
C SER A 655 36.60 -11.39 1.81
N LYS A 656 37.58 -10.60 2.26
CA LYS A 656 38.16 -10.70 3.61
C LYS A 656 37.18 -10.36 4.72
N GLN A 657 36.18 -9.53 4.45
CA GLN A 657 35.22 -9.04 5.46
C GLN A 657 33.87 -9.75 5.38
N PHE A 658 33.56 -10.41 4.27
CA PHE A 658 32.20 -10.94 4.05
C PHE A 658 31.77 -11.99 5.06
N SER A 659 32.63 -12.93 5.43
CA SER A 659 32.29 -13.97 6.40
C SER A 659 31.94 -13.39 7.77
N SER A 660 32.72 -12.43 8.26
CA SER A 660 32.42 -11.71 9.51
C SER A 660 31.11 -10.90 9.41
N TYR A 661 30.87 -10.26 8.29
CA TYR A 661 29.61 -9.56 8.02
C TYR A 661 28.42 -10.51 8.02
N TYR A 662 28.52 -11.65 7.33
CA TYR A 662 27.47 -12.68 7.34
C TYR A 662 27.17 -13.20 8.74
N GLN A 663 28.19 -13.42 9.58
CA GLN A 663 27.99 -13.88 10.96
C GLN A 663 27.17 -12.91 11.80
N SER A 664 27.25 -11.61 11.52
CA SER A 664 26.47 -10.58 12.21
C SER A 664 24.98 -10.51 11.81
N TRP A 665 24.57 -11.21 10.76
CA TRP A 665 23.21 -11.17 10.27
C TRP A 665 22.24 -11.86 11.22
N SER A 666 20.96 -11.43 11.21
CA SER A 666 19.87 -12.11 11.91
C SER A 666 19.61 -13.51 11.32
N ASP A 667 19.04 -14.40 12.12
CA ASP A 667 18.73 -15.76 11.70
C ASP A 667 17.85 -15.80 10.45
N GLN A 668 16.81 -14.95 10.37
CA GLN A 668 15.95 -14.88 9.20
C GLN A 668 16.69 -14.36 7.95
N SER A 669 17.66 -13.46 8.11
CA SER A 669 18.53 -13.01 7.01
C SER A 669 19.45 -14.13 6.50
N LYS A 670 20.01 -14.93 7.41
CA LYS A 670 20.84 -16.09 7.07
C LYS A 670 20.01 -17.17 6.38
N GLN A 671 18.80 -17.43 6.91
CA GLN A 671 17.88 -18.40 6.31
C GLN A 671 17.50 -17.99 4.88
N LEU A 672 17.17 -16.72 4.67
CA LEU A 672 16.83 -16.22 3.33
C LEU A 672 18.01 -16.37 2.35
N PHE A 673 19.21 -16.09 2.81
CA PHE A 673 20.41 -16.30 1.98
C PHE A 673 20.58 -17.77 1.59
N CYS A 674 20.39 -18.69 2.53
CA CYS A 674 20.44 -20.14 2.26
C CYS A 674 19.33 -20.57 1.27
N ASP A 675 18.12 -20.03 1.43
CA ASP A 675 16.98 -20.40 0.58
C ASP A 675 17.10 -19.88 -0.85
N VAL A 676 17.69 -18.69 -1.03
CA VAL A 676 17.80 -18.05 -2.34
C VAL A 676 19.12 -18.35 -3.03
N PHE A 677 20.21 -18.48 -2.28
CA PHE A 677 21.58 -18.64 -2.81
C PHE A 677 22.29 -19.91 -2.30
N PRO A 678 21.67 -21.10 -2.42
CA PRO A 678 22.26 -22.32 -1.86
C PRO A 678 23.62 -22.71 -2.47
N ASP A 679 23.88 -22.29 -3.70
CA ASP A 679 25.14 -22.49 -4.42
C ASP A 679 26.25 -21.50 -4.02
N PHE A 680 25.97 -20.51 -3.17
CA PHE A 680 26.92 -19.52 -2.65
C PHE A 680 27.19 -19.68 -1.14
N LEU A 681 26.81 -20.78 -0.52
CA LEU A 681 27.02 -21.01 0.91
C LEU A 681 28.52 -21.09 1.26
N ASP A 682 29.37 -21.42 0.33
CA ASP A 682 30.81 -21.41 0.48
C ASP A 682 31.35 -20.03 0.86
N ILE A 683 30.82 -18.93 0.32
CA ILE A 683 31.29 -17.58 0.63
C ILE A 683 30.98 -17.15 2.07
N THR A 684 30.03 -17.77 2.72
CA THR A 684 29.64 -17.44 4.10
C THR A 684 30.67 -17.93 5.13
N VAL A 685 31.46 -18.91 4.75
CA VAL A 685 32.51 -19.49 5.58
C VAL A 685 33.90 -18.96 5.17
N SER A 686 34.21 -19.02 3.89
CA SER A 686 35.47 -18.53 3.33
C SER A 686 35.25 -18.02 1.92
N SER A 687 35.20 -16.69 1.79
CA SER A 687 34.98 -16.04 0.51
C SER A 687 36.27 -15.83 -0.27
N THR A 688 36.26 -16.17 -1.55
CA THR A 688 37.31 -15.73 -2.50
C THR A 688 36.83 -14.57 -3.37
N PRO A 689 37.74 -13.74 -3.90
CA PRO A 689 37.37 -12.62 -4.76
C PRO A 689 36.50 -13.05 -5.95
N GLU A 690 36.84 -14.17 -6.61
CA GLU A 690 36.13 -14.68 -7.78
C GLU A 690 34.69 -15.15 -7.44
N ARG A 691 34.56 -15.83 -6.31
CA ARG A 691 33.23 -16.32 -5.86
C ARG A 691 32.33 -15.13 -5.47
N LEU A 692 32.90 -14.16 -4.78
CA LEU A 692 32.19 -12.94 -4.39
C LEU A 692 31.75 -12.13 -5.62
N LEU A 693 32.62 -12.00 -6.61
CA LEU A 693 32.28 -11.33 -7.87
C LEU A 693 31.16 -12.08 -8.62
N SER A 694 31.19 -13.42 -8.59
CA SER A 694 30.12 -14.23 -9.16
C SER A 694 28.79 -14.01 -8.43
N PHE A 695 28.80 -13.87 -7.11
CA PHE A 695 27.62 -13.51 -6.31
C PHE A 695 27.10 -12.10 -6.66
N ALA A 696 28.00 -11.12 -6.76
CA ALA A 696 27.64 -9.75 -7.16
C ALA A 696 26.99 -9.71 -8.56
N LYS A 697 27.51 -10.47 -9.51
CA LYS A 697 26.90 -10.61 -10.86
C LYS A 697 25.47 -11.14 -10.78
N VAL A 698 25.20 -12.12 -9.94
CA VAL A 698 23.84 -12.66 -9.74
C VAL A 698 22.92 -11.59 -9.16
N CYS A 699 23.35 -10.85 -8.14
CA CYS A 699 22.57 -9.77 -7.55
C CYS A 699 22.26 -8.64 -8.56
N LEU A 700 23.23 -8.23 -9.37
CA LEU A 700 23.05 -7.22 -10.40
C LEU A 700 22.11 -7.69 -11.52
N LYS A 701 22.17 -8.98 -11.87
CA LYS A 701 21.20 -9.59 -12.80
C LYS A 701 19.77 -9.54 -12.24
N MET A 702 19.60 -9.86 -10.96
CA MET A 702 18.29 -9.75 -10.30
C MET A 702 17.76 -8.30 -10.31
N ARG A 703 18.64 -7.33 -10.06
CA ARG A 703 18.32 -5.89 -10.15
C ARG A 703 17.88 -5.49 -11.56
N HIS A 704 18.54 -6.03 -12.59
CA HIS A 704 18.14 -5.78 -13.98
C HIS A 704 16.68 -6.18 -14.24
N PHE A 705 16.25 -7.35 -13.75
CA PHE A 705 14.86 -7.78 -13.90
C PHE A 705 13.86 -6.94 -13.08
N LEU A 706 14.26 -6.42 -11.91
CA LEU A 706 13.48 -5.41 -11.19
C LEU A 706 13.35 -4.10 -11.97
N ALA A 707 14.42 -3.65 -12.63
CA ALA A 707 14.40 -2.45 -13.45
C ALA A 707 13.45 -2.58 -14.66
N LEU A 708 13.32 -3.77 -15.23
CA LEU A 708 12.33 -4.04 -16.26
C LEU A 708 10.90 -3.83 -15.76
N ASP A 709 10.60 -4.19 -14.51
CA ASP A 709 9.30 -3.94 -13.88
C ASP A 709 9.04 -2.45 -13.60
N THR A 710 10.09 -1.64 -13.54
CA THR A 710 9.97 -0.18 -13.44
C THR A 710 9.83 0.47 -14.82
N ALA A 711 10.62 0.01 -15.80
CA ALA A 711 10.62 0.55 -17.17
C ALA A 711 9.37 0.19 -17.98
N SER A 712 8.77 -0.95 -17.67
CA SER A 712 7.53 -1.45 -18.27
C SER A 712 6.67 -2.02 -17.16
N SER A 713 6.01 -1.14 -16.42
CA SER A 713 5.31 -1.47 -15.18
C SER A 713 3.85 -1.87 -15.45
N VAL A 714 3.38 -2.87 -14.72
CA VAL A 714 1.98 -3.32 -14.76
C VAL A 714 1.21 -2.65 -13.64
N HIS A 715 0.19 -1.91 -13.98
CA HIS A 715 -0.61 -1.09 -13.06
C HIS A 715 -2.03 -1.58 -12.93
N VAL A 716 -2.64 -1.27 -11.79
CA VAL A 716 -4.06 -1.47 -11.50
C VAL A 716 -4.70 -0.15 -11.13
N VAL A 717 -5.79 0.18 -11.81
CA VAL A 717 -6.72 1.26 -11.46
C VAL A 717 -8.11 0.64 -11.33
N GLY A 718 -8.65 0.66 -10.13
CA GLY A 718 -9.86 -0.12 -9.90
C GLY A 718 -9.58 -1.61 -10.12
N ASN A 719 -10.35 -2.25 -10.98
CA ASN A 719 -10.12 -3.63 -11.40
C ASN A 719 -9.37 -3.73 -12.73
N SER A 720 -9.04 -2.62 -13.34
CA SER A 720 -8.44 -2.59 -14.66
C SER A 720 -6.94 -2.66 -14.59
N VAL A 721 -6.34 -3.49 -15.44
CA VAL A 721 -4.91 -3.74 -15.53
C VAL A 721 -4.37 -3.21 -16.84
N TYR A 722 -3.30 -2.46 -16.79
CA TYR A 722 -2.63 -1.92 -17.97
C TYR A 722 -1.12 -1.93 -17.81
N LEU A 723 -0.40 -1.93 -18.92
CA LEU A 723 1.05 -1.79 -18.98
C LEU A 723 1.40 -0.33 -19.28
N ASP A 724 2.30 0.24 -18.50
CA ASP A 724 2.87 1.57 -18.70
C ASP A 724 4.35 1.46 -19.11
N THR A 725 4.72 2.08 -20.24
CA THR A 725 6.08 2.07 -20.76
C THR A 725 6.75 3.44 -20.73
N LYS A 726 6.12 4.43 -20.12
CA LYS A 726 6.55 5.82 -20.20
C LYS A 726 6.78 6.51 -18.87
N SER A 727 6.37 5.94 -17.75
CA SER A 727 6.50 6.59 -16.45
C SER A 727 7.34 5.77 -15.47
N ILE A 728 7.86 6.44 -14.44
CA ILE A 728 8.43 5.78 -13.28
C ILE A 728 7.33 5.66 -12.22
N PRO A 729 7.00 4.44 -11.74
CA PRO A 729 6.06 4.28 -10.65
C PRO A 729 6.49 5.08 -9.42
N SER A 730 5.68 6.06 -9.01
CA SER A 730 6.06 7.04 -7.98
C SER A 730 6.32 6.42 -6.59
N GLY A 731 5.76 5.24 -6.32
CA GLY A 731 5.97 4.47 -5.09
C GLY A 731 7.13 3.48 -5.15
N SER A 732 7.88 3.41 -6.24
CA SER A 732 9.10 2.61 -6.29
C SER A 732 10.13 3.14 -5.31
N LEU A 733 10.85 2.24 -4.64
CA LEU A 733 11.97 2.60 -3.78
C LEU A 733 13.01 3.46 -4.51
N THR A 734 13.25 3.14 -5.77
CA THR A 734 14.28 3.78 -6.58
C THR A 734 13.82 5.07 -7.25
N THR A 735 12.57 5.50 -7.09
CA THR A 735 12.02 6.67 -7.80
C THR A 735 12.86 7.92 -7.59
N ALA A 736 13.14 8.30 -6.34
CA ALA A 736 13.95 9.49 -6.07
C ALA A 736 15.39 9.33 -6.59
N LYS A 737 15.99 8.13 -6.37
CA LYS A 737 17.33 7.79 -6.85
C LYS A 737 17.40 7.86 -8.38
N ALA A 738 16.56 7.11 -9.06
CA ALA A 738 16.56 7.02 -10.53
C ALA A 738 16.22 8.37 -11.18
N ASN A 739 15.22 9.09 -10.68
CA ASN A 739 14.89 10.42 -11.20
C ASN A 739 16.05 11.42 -11.08
N THR A 740 16.78 11.38 -9.97
CA THR A 740 17.96 12.23 -9.77
C THR A 740 19.09 11.87 -10.75
N GLU A 741 19.35 10.59 -10.94
CA GLU A 741 20.36 10.08 -11.88
C GLU A 741 19.99 10.41 -13.33
N ILE A 742 18.73 10.19 -13.69
CA ILE A 742 18.19 10.47 -15.03
C ILE A 742 18.20 11.97 -15.31
N ASN A 743 17.92 12.81 -14.33
CA ASN A 743 18.02 14.26 -14.50
C ASN A 743 19.45 14.68 -14.83
N CYS A 744 20.44 14.19 -14.09
CA CYS A 744 21.85 14.40 -14.40
C CYS A 744 22.21 13.87 -15.81
N ALA A 745 21.72 12.66 -16.17
CA ALA A 745 21.97 12.08 -17.50
C ALA A 745 21.34 12.90 -18.64
N ASN A 746 20.18 13.50 -18.43
CA ASN A 746 19.57 14.41 -19.41
C ASN A 746 20.43 15.66 -19.64
N PHE A 747 20.98 16.26 -18.59
CA PHE A 747 21.91 17.39 -18.71
C PHE A 747 23.20 16.98 -19.43
N LEU A 748 23.75 15.82 -19.11
CA LEU A 748 24.92 15.26 -19.82
C LEU A 748 24.63 14.96 -21.28
N TYR A 749 23.47 14.38 -21.59
CA TYR A 749 23.04 14.13 -22.96
C TYR A 749 22.95 15.46 -23.74
N ALA A 750 22.29 16.47 -23.14
CA ALA A 750 22.19 17.80 -23.75
C ALA A 750 23.58 18.45 -23.95
N TRP A 751 24.49 18.31 -22.98
CA TRP A 751 25.88 18.75 -23.11
C TRP A 751 26.56 18.12 -24.31
N LEU A 752 26.50 16.81 -24.48
CA LEU A 752 27.13 16.10 -25.58
C LEU A 752 26.59 16.55 -26.93
N ILE A 753 25.28 16.78 -27.06
CA ILE A 753 24.65 17.27 -28.28
C ILE A 753 25.12 18.69 -28.58
N LEU A 754 24.97 19.61 -27.62
CA LEU A 754 25.32 21.04 -27.82
C LEU A 754 26.82 21.25 -28.04
N ALA A 755 27.67 20.52 -27.30
CA ALA A 755 29.13 20.64 -27.46
C ALA A 755 29.60 20.09 -28.81
N ARG A 756 29.00 19.02 -29.33
CA ARG A 756 29.31 18.49 -30.67
C ARG A 756 29.03 19.52 -31.74
N GLU A 757 27.97 20.31 -31.56
CA GLU A 757 27.59 21.37 -32.53
C GLU A 757 28.45 22.63 -32.40
N HIS A 758 28.71 23.09 -31.15
CA HIS A 758 29.26 24.42 -30.90
C HIS A 758 30.73 24.44 -30.44
N ALA A 759 31.16 23.40 -29.73
CA ALA A 759 32.50 23.29 -29.11
C ALA A 759 33.00 21.84 -29.11
N PRO A 760 33.28 21.22 -30.26
CA PRO A 760 33.57 19.78 -30.38
C PRO A 760 34.69 19.26 -29.47
N LYS A 761 35.63 20.12 -29.08
CA LYS A 761 36.70 19.75 -28.13
C LYS A 761 36.18 19.49 -26.72
N LEU A 762 35.03 20.06 -26.37
CA LEU A 762 34.35 19.89 -25.07
C LEU A 762 33.30 18.79 -25.09
N ALA A 763 33.08 18.10 -26.19
CA ALA A 763 32.07 17.08 -26.37
C ALA A 763 32.41 15.75 -25.65
N THR A 764 32.77 15.82 -24.37
CA THR A 764 33.13 14.69 -23.53
C THR A 764 32.45 14.82 -22.17
N PRO A 765 32.13 13.71 -21.48
CA PRO A 765 31.62 13.75 -20.12
C PRO A 765 32.59 14.42 -19.12
N GLY A 766 33.91 14.23 -19.27
CA GLY A 766 34.90 14.87 -18.41
C GLY A 766 34.80 16.39 -18.45
N ALA A 767 34.71 16.96 -19.70
CA ALA A 767 34.53 18.40 -19.88
C ALA A 767 33.22 18.92 -19.23
N PHE A 768 32.13 18.15 -19.25
CA PHE A 768 30.92 18.52 -18.49
C PHE A 768 31.23 18.76 -17.02
N PHE A 769 31.85 17.80 -16.35
CA PHE A 769 32.16 17.93 -14.91
C PHE A 769 33.28 18.98 -14.63
N GLU A 770 34.06 19.40 -15.64
CA GLU A 770 35.02 20.47 -15.49
C GLU A 770 34.35 21.85 -15.61
N HIS A 771 33.38 22.02 -16.50
CA HIS A 771 32.77 23.31 -16.87
C HIS A 771 31.38 23.53 -16.26
N VAL A 772 30.76 22.51 -15.66
CA VAL A 772 29.44 22.60 -15.02
C VAL A 772 29.51 22.10 -13.57
N ARG A 773 28.98 22.88 -12.66
CA ARG A 773 28.71 22.45 -11.29
C ARG A 773 27.22 22.38 -11.08
N CYS A 774 26.71 21.21 -10.78
CA CYS A 774 25.27 20.96 -10.74
C CYS A 774 24.88 20.09 -9.55
N ASN A 775 23.62 20.18 -9.18
CA ASN A 775 23.00 19.30 -8.22
C ASN A 775 21.52 19.04 -8.59
N PHE A 776 21.08 17.83 -8.35
CA PHE A 776 19.75 17.35 -8.72
C PHE A 776 19.06 16.68 -7.55
N GLN A 777 17.74 16.85 -7.47
CA GLN A 777 16.88 16.06 -6.61
C GLN A 777 15.53 15.79 -7.30
N GLY A 778 15.37 14.57 -7.84
CA GLY A 778 14.25 14.24 -8.71
C GLY A 778 14.34 15.09 -9.99
N ASP A 779 13.27 15.85 -10.29
CA ASP A 779 13.19 16.77 -11.40
C ASP A 779 13.80 18.17 -11.13
N ASP A 780 13.95 18.55 -9.86
CA ASP A 780 14.61 19.80 -9.49
C ASP A 780 16.09 19.78 -9.86
N ASN A 781 16.58 20.92 -10.34
CA ASN A 781 17.97 21.10 -10.76
C ASN A 781 18.50 22.48 -10.42
N LEU A 782 19.78 22.54 -10.14
CA LEU A 782 20.55 23.75 -9.91
C LEU A 782 21.93 23.57 -10.52
N PHE A 783 22.41 24.53 -11.32
CA PHE A 783 23.70 24.42 -11.95
C PHE A 783 24.38 25.77 -12.14
N SER A 784 25.69 25.76 -12.28
CA SER A 784 26.46 26.90 -12.77
C SER A 784 27.45 26.45 -13.85
N VAL A 785 27.76 27.37 -14.75
CA VAL A 785 28.52 27.11 -15.96
C VAL A 785 29.71 28.06 -16.06
N SER A 786 30.85 27.56 -16.52
CA SER A 786 32.04 28.38 -16.81
C SER A 786 31.78 29.35 -17.96
N ASP A 787 32.55 30.45 -18.03
CA ASP A 787 32.43 31.42 -19.09
C ASP A 787 32.72 30.81 -20.49
N GLU A 788 33.53 29.77 -20.55
CA GLU A 788 33.85 29.06 -21.81
C GLU A 788 32.64 28.27 -22.35
N ALA A 789 31.87 27.64 -21.49
CA ALA A 789 30.73 26.83 -21.89
C ALA A 789 29.41 27.64 -21.97
N ALA A 790 29.31 28.77 -21.27
CA ALA A 790 28.11 29.58 -21.20
C ALA A 790 27.50 29.98 -22.54
N PRO A 791 28.27 30.24 -23.61
CA PRO A 791 27.68 30.58 -24.91
C PRO A 791 26.80 29.51 -25.53
N PHE A 792 27.09 28.24 -25.29
CA PHE A 792 26.32 27.14 -25.87
C PHE A 792 25.52 26.33 -24.86
N PHE A 793 25.86 26.35 -23.56
CA PHE A 793 25.20 25.60 -22.53
C PHE A 793 24.56 26.55 -21.50
N ASN A 794 23.31 26.90 -21.70
CA ASN A 794 22.52 27.83 -20.87
C ASN A 794 21.05 27.43 -20.86
N CYS A 795 20.22 28.07 -20.05
CA CYS A 795 18.81 27.71 -19.88
C CYS A 795 18.01 27.71 -21.19
N ILE A 796 18.31 28.64 -22.13
CA ILE A 796 17.60 28.71 -23.41
C ILE A 796 18.00 27.53 -24.31
N SER A 797 19.29 27.23 -24.44
CA SER A 797 19.77 26.12 -25.24
C SER A 797 19.32 24.78 -24.67
N LEU A 798 19.30 24.65 -23.34
CA LEU A 798 18.76 23.49 -22.64
C LEU A 798 17.26 23.32 -22.89
N GLN A 799 16.46 24.39 -22.80
CA GLN A 799 15.02 24.34 -23.09
C GLN A 799 14.74 23.80 -24.49
N LYS A 800 15.49 24.30 -25.49
CA LYS A 800 15.38 23.84 -26.89
C LYS A 800 15.78 22.38 -27.02
N THR A 801 16.89 21.97 -26.43
CA THR A 801 17.40 20.60 -26.51
C THR A 801 16.48 19.62 -25.80
N PHE A 802 16.01 19.95 -24.60
CA PHE A 802 15.05 19.13 -23.87
C PHE A 802 13.71 18.99 -24.60
N SER A 803 13.24 20.05 -25.27
CA SER A 803 12.06 19.97 -26.14
C SER A 803 12.23 18.94 -27.25
N SER A 804 13.40 18.82 -27.86
CA SER A 804 13.70 17.80 -28.86
C SER A 804 13.77 16.37 -28.26
N MET A 805 14.01 16.26 -26.95
CA MET A 805 13.98 15.00 -26.20
C MET A 805 12.58 14.64 -25.68
N GLY A 806 11.55 15.43 -25.99
CA GLY A 806 10.19 15.25 -25.50
C GLY A 806 9.96 15.76 -24.06
N LEU A 807 10.89 16.54 -23.51
CA LEU A 807 10.82 17.11 -22.17
C LEU A 807 10.50 18.61 -22.25
N GLU A 808 9.60 19.07 -21.38
CA GLU A 808 9.22 20.48 -21.28
C GLU A 808 9.91 21.11 -20.07
N PHE A 809 10.95 21.93 -20.34
CA PHE A 809 11.77 22.62 -19.34
C PHE A 809 11.30 24.07 -19.19
N THR A 810 11.04 24.50 -17.96
CA THR A 810 10.48 25.83 -17.61
C THR A 810 11.25 26.46 -16.46
N ASP A 811 10.91 27.70 -16.13
CA ASP A 811 11.43 28.38 -14.94
C ASP A 811 11.12 27.57 -13.66
N ALA A 812 12.00 27.62 -12.66
CA ALA A 812 11.90 26.82 -11.44
C ALA A 812 10.62 27.08 -10.62
N LEU A 813 10.07 28.28 -10.66
CA LEU A 813 8.83 28.63 -9.99
C LEU A 813 7.56 28.36 -10.83
N LYS A 814 7.70 27.91 -12.07
CA LYS A 814 6.58 27.66 -13.01
C LYS A 814 5.69 28.89 -13.23
N THR A 815 6.28 30.06 -13.30
CA THR A 815 5.55 31.31 -13.54
C THR A 815 5.07 31.45 -14.96
N GLY A 816 5.64 30.69 -15.90
CA GLY A 816 5.42 30.82 -17.34
C GLY A 816 6.15 32.01 -17.96
N ALA A 817 7.13 32.59 -17.26
CA ALA A 817 7.99 33.61 -17.78
C ALA A 817 8.95 33.06 -18.86
N ASP A 818 9.36 33.93 -19.78
CA ASP A 818 10.36 33.58 -20.78
C ASP A 818 11.71 33.26 -20.10
N MET A 819 12.34 32.20 -20.53
CA MET A 819 13.66 31.79 -20.01
C MET A 819 14.74 32.79 -20.42
N THR A 820 15.56 33.16 -19.46
CA THR A 820 16.83 33.88 -19.71
C THR A 820 17.99 32.90 -19.77
N PRO A 821 19.12 33.23 -20.40
CA PRO A 821 20.28 32.31 -20.44
C PRO A 821 20.75 31.90 -19.05
N PHE A 822 20.85 32.86 -18.16
CA PHE A 822 21.22 32.70 -16.76
C PHE A 822 20.53 33.79 -15.94
N HIS A 823 20.58 33.65 -14.64
CA HIS A 823 20.04 34.63 -13.68
C HIS A 823 20.98 34.82 -12.49
N SER A 824 20.64 35.75 -11.61
CA SER A 824 21.44 36.04 -10.42
C SER A 824 21.21 34.99 -9.33
N ILE A 825 22.15 34.92 -8.37
CA ILE A 825 22.00 34.04 -7.19
C ILE A 825 20.70 34.36 -6.43
N SER A 826 20.34 35.65 -6.33
CA SER A 826 19.10 36.08 -5.64
C SER A 826 17.80 35.61 -6.33
N ASP A 827 17.86 35.31 -7.62
CA ASP A 827 16.72 34.84 -8.41
C ASP A 827 16.71 33.31 -8.57
N THR A 828 17.63 32.62 -7.91
CA THR A 828 17.78 31.18 -7.95
C THR A 828 16.78 30.49 -7.01
N TRP A 829 16.14 29.44 -7.53
CA TRP A 829 15.23 28.59 -6.76
C TRP A 829 15.56 27.12 -6.93
N TYR A 830 15.73 26.41 -5.82
CA TYR A 830 15.98 24.98 -5.77
C TYR A 830 15.23 24.37 -4.58
N LEU A 831 14.44 23.34 -4.80
CA LEU A 831 13.60 22.71 -3.77
C LEU A 831 12.65 23.71 -3.07
N LYS A 832 12.12 24.70 -3.82
CA LYS A 832 11.33 25.84 -3.32
C LYS A 832 12.08 26.73 -2.31
N ARG A 833 13.40 26.73 -2.35
CA ARG A 833 14.30 27.50 -1.50
C ARG A 833 15.19 28.39 -2.33
N THR A 834 15.54 29.53 -1.80
CA THR A 834 16.48 30.45 -2.43
C THR A 834 17.75 30.57 -1.60
N PRO A 835 18.94 30.65 -2.22
CA PRO A 835 20.18 30.79 -1.47
C PRO A 835 20.35 32.23 -0.95
N VAL A 836 20.67 32.36 0.31
CA VAL A 836 21.00 33.63 0.96
C VAL A 836 22.35 33.50 1.64
N TRP A 837 23.26 34.47 1.37
CA TRP A 837 24.52 34.55 2.09
C TRP A 837 24.27 35.20 3.46
N SER A 838 24.41 34.40 4.52
CA SER A 838 24.26 34.89 5.89
C SER A 838 25.60 35.31 6.45
N THR A 839 25.66 36.60 6.83
CA THR A 839 26.79 37.13 7.63
C THR A 839 26.31 37.28 9.06
N THR A 840 27.07 36.76 10.03
CA THR A 840 26.71 36.85 11.43
C THR A 840 26.67 38.26 11.95
N GLN A 841 25.55 38.73 12.39
CA GLN A 841 25.39 39.90 13.27
C GLN A 841 24.44 39.54 14.43
N SER A 842 24.68 38.49 15.15
CA SER A 842 23.88 38.23 16.33
C SER A 842 24.73 37.65 17.43
N GLY A 843 24.66 38.25 18.57
CA GLY A 843 25.49 38.02 19.75
C GLY A 843 25.42 36.64 20.41
N CYS A 844 25.09 35.60 19.67
CA CYS A 844 25.20 34.20 20.06
C CYS A 844 26.23 33.55 19.17
N SER A 845 27.42 33.34 19.69
CA SER A 845 28.54 32.51 19.21
C SER A 845 28.59 32.28 17.68
N GLN A 846 29.58 32.95 17.07
CA GLN A 846 30.26 32.57 15.80
C GLN A 846 29.46 31.68 14.80
N GLU A 847 28.36 32.19 14.23
CA GLU A 847 27.97 31.72 12.92
C GLU A 847 29.07 32.14 11.94
N SER A 848 29.75 31.20 11.35
CA SER A 848 30.62 31.45 10.20
C SER A 848 29.71 31.94 9.06
N ALA A 849 30.16 32.96 8.31
CA ALA A 849 29.47 33.38 7.10
C ALA A 849 29.20 32.16 6.18
N ARG A 850 27.98 31.96 5.78
CA ARG A 850 27.56 30.73 5.09
C ARG A 850 26.34 30.93 4.19
N TRP A 851 26.16 30.00 3.26
CA TRP A 851 24.91 29.83 2.54
C TRP A 851 23.84 29.26 3.47
N VAL A 852 22.66 29.89 3.47
CA VAL A 852 21.42 29.39 4.05
C VAL A 852 20.34 29.35 2.98
N TRP A 853 19.35 28.50 3.14
CA TRP A 853 18.35 28.20 2.12
C TRP A 853 16.93 28.40 2.68
N PRO A 854 16.47 29.66 2.86
CA PRO A 854 15.11 29.93 3.28
C PRO A 854 14.09 29.43 2.26
N LEU A 855 12.99 28.91 2.80
CA LEU A 855 11.85 28.47 2.02
C LEU A 855 11.08 29.68 1.44
N GLU A 856 10.44 29.52 0.31
CA GLU A 856 9.59 30.54 -0.30
C GLU A 856 8.59 31.12 0.71
N LYS A 857 8.48 32.46 0.79
CA LYS A 857 7.64 33.14 1.78
C LYS A 857 6.16 32.76 1.69
N SER A 858 5.64 32.58 0.48
CA SER A 858 4.26 32.14 0.27
C SER A 858 3.99 30.76 0.87
N VAL A 859 4.96 29.85 0.80
CA VAL A 859 4.87 28.50 1.40
C VAL A 859 4.89 28.59 2.93
N ILE A 860 5.76 29.43 3.51
CA ILE A 860 5.80 29.66 4.97
C ILE A 860 4.46 30.21 5.47
N GLN A 861 3.89 31.20 4.77
CA GLN A 861 2.60 31.81 5.13
C GLN A 861 1.41 30.84 4.95
N GLU A 862 1.53 29.86 4.05
CA GLU A 862 0.53 28.80 3.84
C GLU A 862 0.59 27.70 4.90
N MET A 863 1.75 27.44 5.52
CA MET A 863 1.92 26.35 6.49
C MET A 863 0.89 26.38 7.63
N PRO A 864 0.63 27.51 8.30
CA PRO A 864 -0.30 27.57 9.42
C PRO A 864 -1.77 27.38 9.04
N ASN A 865 -2.09 27.37 7.75
CA ASN A 865 -3.47 27.12 7.30
C ASN A 865 -3.91 25.66 7.47
N TRP A 866 -2.95 24.72 7.60
CA TRP A 866 -3.21 23.29 7.51
C TRP A 866 -2.57 22.50 8.63
N VAL A 867 -3.28 21.51 9.15
CA VAL A 867 -2.79 20.60 10.19
C VAL A 867 -3.03 19.14 9.80
N SER A 868 -2.13 18.26 10.25
CA SER A 868 -2.34 16.80 10.21
C SER A 868 -3.36 16.42 11.30
N PHE A 869 -4.12 15.35 11.02
CA PHE A 869 -5.03 14.75 12.01
C PHE A 869 -4.34 13.72 12.92
N SER A 870 -3.01 13.69 12.94
CA SER A 870 -2.22 12.76 13.78
C SER A 870 -2.28 13.06 15.29
N GLY A 871 -2.87 14.18 15.68
CA GLY A 871 -2.97 14.59 17.08
C GLY A 871 -4.10 15.58 17.37
N PRO A 872 -4.25 16.04 18.64
CA PRO A 872 -5.25 17.03 19.00
C PRO A 872 -5.06 18.33 18.20
N SER A 873 -6.16 18.91 17.71
CA SER A 873 -6.14 20.08 16.81
C SER A 873 -5.32 21.27 17.36
N LYS A 874 -5.42 21.58 18.66
CA LYS A 874 -4.63 22.66 19.28
C LYS A 874 -3.13 22.35 19.26
N GLN A 875 -2.76 21.12 19.60
CA GLN A 875 -1.37 20.68 19.60
C GLN A 875 -0.79 20.68 18.18
N MET A 876 -1.54 20.16 17.20
CA MET A 876 -1.09 20.16 15.80
C MET A 876 -1.00 21.57 15.22
N THR A 877 -1.89 22.47 15.61
CA THR A 877 -1.79 23.89 15.25
C THR A 877 -0.53 24.54 15.86
N SER A 878 -0.20 24.23 17.11
CA SER A 878 1.06 24.69 17.73
C SER A 878 2.30 24.21 16.97
N VAL A 879 2.32 22.93 16.55
CA VAL A 879 3.43 22.33 15.79
C VAL A 879 3.64 23.06 14.46
N VAL A 880 2.59 23.27 13.67
CA VAL A 880 2.75 23.97 12.38
C VAL A 880 3.13 25.43 12.53
N CYS A 881 2.74 26.10 13.64
CA CYS A 881 3.23 27.43 13.96
C CYS A 881 4.74 27.42 14.26
N GLU A 882 5.21 26.45 15.02
CA GLU A 882 6.63 26.28 15.29
C GLU A 882 7.42 26.02 14.01
N ASP A 883 6.94 25.16 13.13
CA ASP A 883 7.59 24.88 11.85
C ASP A 883 7.65 26.14 10.96
N ALA A 884 6.59 26.92 10.91
CA ALA A 884 6.58 28.19 10.17
C ALA A 884 7.60 29.20 10.75
N LEU A 885 7.74 29.29 12.07
CA LEU A 885 8.72 30.15 12.72
C LEU A 885 10.16 29.68 12.47
N ARG A 886 10.41 28.38 12.47
CA ARG A 886 11.72 27.81 12.13
C ARG A 886 12.15 28.23 10.73
N GLU A 887 11.27 28.04 9.75
CA GLU A 887 11.52 28.47 8.37
C GLU A 887 11.67 29.98 8.22
N ALA A 888 10.82 30.76 8.91
CA ALA A 888 10.88 32.21 8.88
C ALA A 888 12.19 32.76 9.44
N SER A 889 12.81 32.07 10.42
CA SER A 889 14.07 32.47 11.02
C SER A 889 15.23 32.54 10.01
N LEU A 890 15.16 31.79 8.93
CA LEU A 890 16.18 31.81 7.88
C LEU A 890 16.12 33.08 7.01
N TRP A 891 14.98 33.78 6.97
CA TRP A 891 14.81 35.05 6.26
C TRP A 891 15.33 36.27 7.04
N GLY A 892 15.55 36.13 8.33
CA GLY A 892 16.01 37.21 9.20
C GLY A 892 14.95 37.71 10.18
N LEU A 893 15.35 38.65 11.04
CA LEU A 893 14.58 39.10 12.19
C LEU A 893 13.24 39.74 11.81
N ASP A 894 13.23 40.64 10.83
CA ASP A 894 12.02 41.36 10.43
C ASP A 894 10.90 40.43 9.94
N TYR A 895 11.28 39.45 9.09
CA TYR A 895 10.31 38.46 8.60
C TYR A 895 9.86 37.48 9.69
N TYR A 896 10.78 37.09 10.55
CA TYR A 896 10.43 36.28 11.72
C TYR A 896 9.42 36.96 12.61
N ASN A 897 9.63 38.24 12.92
CA ASN A 897 8.72 39.02 13.77
C ASN A 897 7.35 39.20 13.08
N PHE A 898 7.32 39.43 11.78
CA PHE A 898 6.06 39.50 11.01
C PHE A 898 5.24 38.22 11.16
N ILE A 899 5.87 37.03 10.99
CA ILE A 899 5.23 35.73 11.16
C ILE A 899 4.82 35.52 12.62
N TYR A 900 5.70 35.78 13.57
CA TYR A 900 5.43 35.62 14.99
C TYR A 900 4.24 36.43 15.48
N ASP A 901 4.16 37.69 15.10
CA ASP A 901 3.06 38.58 15.48
C ASP A 901 1.72 38.10 14.92
N GLY A 902 1.68 37.70 13.68
CA GLY A 902 0.47 37.14 13.08
C GLY A 902 -0.01 35.85 13.76
N LEU A 903 0.90 34.94 13.99
CA LEU A 903 0.60 33.68 14.68
C LEU A 903 0.20 33.87 16.14
N SER A 904 0.95 34.70 16.89
CA SER A 904 0.68 34.93 18.31
C SER A 904 -0.72 35.52 18.55
N LYS A 905 -1.13 36.51 17.75
CA LYS A 905 -2.48 37.11 17.82
C LYS A 905 -3.58 36.10 17.53
N ALA A 906 -3.37 35.21 16.53
CA ALA A 906 -4.34 34.21 16.15
C ALA A 906 -4.43 33.08 17.20
N CYS A 907 -3.29 32.60 17.67
CA CYS A 907 -3.20 31.53 18.67
C CYS A 907 -3.76 31.96 20.03
N MET A 908 -3.49 33.21 20.47
CA MET A 908 -4.05 33.77 21.70
C MET A 908 -5.59 33.72 21.69
N ARG A 909 -6.21 34.11 20.57
CA ARG A 909 -7.69 34.09 20.41
C ARG A 909 -8.27 32.67 20.53
N LYS A 910 -7.49 31.65 20.26
CA LYS A 910 -7.91 30.24 20.27
C LYS A 910 -7.41 29.44 21.48
N GLY A 911 -6.70 30.12 22.41
CA GLY A 911 -6.10 29.45 23.56
C GLY A 911 -5.08 28.38 23.17
N ILE A 912 -4.24 28.70 22.18
CA ILE A 912 -3.16 27.84 21.70
C ILE A 912 -1.85 28.45 22.16
N SER A 913 -0.99 27.64 22.72
CA SER A 913 0.35 28.08 23.15
C SER A 913 1.32 27.95 21.96
N ILE A 914 2.10 29.00 21.73
CA ILE A 914 3.26 28.98 20.84
C ILE A 914 4.49 28.87 21.72
N PRO A 915 5.49 28.02 21.37
CA PRO A 915 6.75 27.99 22.08
C PRO A 915 7.41 29.38 22.09
N SER A 916 7.77 29.87 23.28
CA SER A 916 8.31 31.21 23.47
C SER A 916 9.82 31.27 23.14
N ARG A 917 10.23 30.82 21.97
CA ARG A 917 11.63 31.00 21.55
C ARG A 917 11.78 32.32 20.82
N ASP A 918 12.85 33.04 21.18
CA ASP A 918 13.23 34.23 20.43
C ASP A 918 13.82 33.85 19.04
N PHE A 919 13.99 34.85 18.22
CA PHE A 919 14.58 34.71 16.89
C PHE A 919 15.94 34.02 16.94
N TYR A 920 16.85 34.47 17.81
CA TYR A 920 18.21 33.98 17.85
C TYR A 920 18.27 32.52 18.32
N GLY A 921 17.50 32.17 19.34
CA GLY A 921 17.38 30.81 19.84
C GLY A 921 16.77 29.88 18.81
N THR A 922 15.73 30.30 18.06
CA THR A 922 15.11 29.50 17.00
C THR A 922 16.07 29.30 15.84
N ARG A 923 16.69 30.38 15.33
CA ARG A 923 17.63 30.32 14.21
C ARG A 923 18.86 29.47 14.54
N GLY A 924 19.45 29.68 15.73
CA GLY A 924 20.59 28.89 16.19
C GLY A 924 20.28 27.41 16.30
N ALA A 925 19.11 27.05 16.82
CA ALA A 925 18.66 25.67 16.90
C ALA A 925 18.43 25.04 15.51
N VAL A 926 17.87 25.76 14.55
CA VAL A 926 17.71 25.28 13.17
C VAL A 926 19.07 25.07 12.51
N LEU A 927 19.96 26.04 12.57
CA LEU A 927 21.26 26.00 11.89
C LEU A 927 22.27 25.04 12.55
N SER A 928 22.13 24.76 13.86
CA SER A 928 22.93 23.71 14.54
C SER A 928 22.48 22.29 14.22
N GLY A 929 21.34 22.14 13.55
CA GLY A 929 20.73 20.83 13.25
C GLY A 929 19.97 20.23 14.45
N SER A 930 19.91 20.92 15.62
CA SER A 930 19.19 20.43 16.80
C SER A 930 17.67 20.51 16.66
N LEU A 931 17.17 21.30 15.72
CA LEU A 931 15.75 21.43 15.35
C LEU A 931 15.58 21.39 13.82
N SER A 932 15.94 20.29 13.20
CA SER A 932 15.56 20.11 11.78
C SER A 932 14.06 19.82 11.70
N PRO A 933 13.28 20.58 10.90
CA PRO A 933 11.86 20.34 10.73
C PRO A 933 11.53 18.97 10.10
N TRP A 934 12.51 18.29 9.56
CA TRP A 934 12.37 17.09 8.75
C TRP A 934 13.17 15.87 9.25
N CYS A 935 13.72 15.95 10.44
CA CYS A 935 14.42 14.81 11.09
C CYS A 935 13.49 13.91 11.85
#